data_7fdcc0f94acdd0a6116ddc14e960983d
#
_entry.id   7fdcc0f94acdd0a6116ddc14e960983d
#
_cell.length_a   1.000
_cell.length_b   1.000
_cell.length_c   1.000
_cell.angle_alpha   90.00
_cell.angle_beta   90.00
_cell.angle_gamma   90.00
#
_symmetry.space_group_name_H-M   'P 1'
#
loop_
_entity.id
_entity.type
_entity.pdbx_description
1 polymer ?
#
loop_
_entity_poly.entity_id
_entity_poly.type
_entity_poly.pdbx_seq_one_letter_code
_entity_poly.pdbx_strand_id
1 'polypeptide(L)'
;KEILISKKHKKEFNSLFGFYKSIFYLEQWVYSKDFALEKIKNQFQVLNLKGFGINEDNLGIIACGSILHYLEETQHSNLSHITNINQIIDKDFVWMDRFTMTNLELLSSNSKDGISLINVIDFTSTPMGGRMLKRWIIHPILDLKELEFRHQCVAYFVKNNNDLDQVCTILKSFSDLERIMAKVATSKISPRELVQLKNNLSSIKPLKELLDSDSNKFIQKISKSLDLCEKLIDVLETTLDEEAPVSISKGNVVKKGFNVELDQLKDLSKSGKNYLNEIQNREIEKTGINSLKISFNNVFGYYLEVRNLHKDKVPEDWIRKQTLVNAERYITQELKDYESKILGAEEKILSLETQIFNDLILKLTPFISVIKINSHWLAILDCLCGFGILAEKMNYSYPAINNSNEIKIIEGRHPVIESKLPYENPYIPNDISVSNESNQILMITGPNMSGKSAILRQTALIVLLAQIGSFVPAKRVEMGFVDKIFTRVGASDNISIGESTFMVEMNEAAAIINNISNKSLILLDEIGRGTSTYDGISIAWAMAEFLHDHPFKPKTLFATHYHEINMMSDTFERINNYNVSVKETDNNVIFLRKLVPGGSAHSFGIHVASMAGMPKQIISSAKKILNKLEKSHKFNKSNKKSENSDLQLSFFNLDNPKLEELKDDILSLNIDELTPVEALIKLNEIKRILKT
;
A
#
# COMPACT_ATOMS: atom_id res chain seq x y z
N LYS A 1 -11.04 6.50 -3.02
CA LYS A 1 -12.41 5.96 -2.88
C LYS A 1 -13.43 6.90 -3.49
N GLU A 2 -13.27 8.18 -3.30
CA GLU A 2 -14.09 9.25 -3.90
C GLU A 2 -13.14 10.25 -4.57
N ILE A 3 -13.53 10.78 -5.74
CA ILE A 3 -12.73 11.70 -6.52
C ILE A 3 -13.56 12.95 -6.77
N LEU A 4 -13.01 14.10 -6.39
CA LEU A 4 -13.63 15.41 -6.61
C LEU A 4 -13.02 16.05 -7.86
N ILE A 5 -13.85 16.46 -8.80
CA ILE A 5 -13.38 17.05 -10.07
C ILE A 5 -14.25 18.25 -10.43
N SER A 6 -13.64 19.28 -11.03
CA SER A 6 -14.41 20.36 -11.62
C SER A 6 -15.24 19.85 -12.81
N LYS A 7 -16.50 20.27 -12.88
CA LYS A 7 -17.40 19.96 -14.02
C LYS A 7 -16.76 20.30 -15.37
N LYS A 8 -15.92 21.31 -15.45
CA LYS A 8 -15.20 21.75 -16.64
C LYS A 8 -14.26 20.67 -17.18
N HIS A 9 -13.55 19.93 -16.28
CA HIS A 9 -12.54 18.95 -16.66
C HIS A 9 -13.06 17.51 -16.77
N LYS A 10 -14.38 17.31 -16.74
CA LYS A 10 -15.01 15.99 -16.82
C LYS A 10 -14.57 15.16 -18.04
N LYS A 11 -14.54 15.76 -19.23
CA LYS A 11 -14.17 15.08 -20.48
C LYS A 11 -12.69 14.69 -20.48
N GLU A 12 -11.84 15.61 -20.06
CA GLU A 12 -10.39 15.46 -20.00
C GLU A 12 -9.99 14.39 -18.98
N PHE A 13 -10.59 14.41 -17.80
CA PHE A 13 -10.37 13.39 -16.77
C PHE A 13 -10.75 11.99 -17.26
N ASN A 14 -11.92 11.85 -17.87
CA ASN A 14 -12.38 10.54 -18.39
C ASN A 14 -11.50 10.01 -19.52
N SER A 15 -10.88 10.89 -20.32
CA SER A 15 -9.95 10.48 -21.37
C SER A 15 -8.60 10.02 -20.82
N LEU A 16 -8.12 10.64 -19.72
CA LEU A 16 -6.81 10.33 -19.14
C LEU A 16 -6.85 9.17 -18.13
N PHE A 17 -7.91 9.05 -17.35
CA PHE A 17 -7.99 8.14 -16.21
C PHE A 17 -9.09 7.07 -16.31
N GLY A 18 -9.95 7.14 -17.33
CA GLY A 18 -11.06 6.22 -17.50
C GLY A 18 -12.22 6.45 -16.51
N PHE A 19 -13.13 5.47 -16.40
CA PHE A 19 -14.30 5.55 -15.54
C PHE A 19 -14.04 5.04 -14.11
N TYR A 20 -14.34 5.89 -13.13
CA TYR A 20 -14.36 5.51 -11.71
C TYR A 20 -15.81 5.53 -11.18
N LYS A 21 -16.14 4.62 -10.25
CA LYS A 21 -17.50 4.48 -9.71
C LYS A 21 -17.94 5.64 -8.82
N SER A 22 -17.02 6.39 -8.21
CA SER A 22 -17.32 7.42 -7.20
C SER A 22 -16.62 8.72 -7.57
N ILE A 23 -17.15 9.40 -8.60
CA ILE A 23 -16.68 10.74 -9.01
C ILE A 23 -17.76 11.76 -8.65
N PHE A 24 -17.38 12.82 -7.96
CA PHE A 24 -18.23 13.96 -7.64
C PHE A 24 -17.76 15.17 -8.43
N TYR A 25 -18.70 15.81 -9.13
CA TYR A 25 -18.43 16.96 -9.97
C TYR A 25 -18.87 18.23 -9.27
N LEU A 26 -17.89 19.04 -8.87
CA LEU A 26 -18.13 20.34 -8.24
C LEU A 26 -18.09 21.48 -9.27
N GLU A 27 -18.70 22.61 -8.94
CA GLU A 27 -18.68 23.81 -9.76
C GLU A 27 -17.27 24.41 -9.84
N GLN A 28 -16.98 25.15 -10.93
CA GLN A 28 -15.63 25.67 -11.19
C GLN A 28 -15.15 26.66 -10.11
N TRP A 29 -16.05 27.44 -9.54
CA TRP A 29 -15.71 28.44 -8.53
C TRP A 29 -15.17 27.83 -7.22
N VAL A 30 -15.55 26.59 -6.89
CA VAL A 30 -15.04 25.83 -5.75
C VAL A 30 -13.53 25.61 -5.86
N TYR A 31 -13.01 25.56 -7.08
CA TYR A 31 -11.59 25.40 -7.38
C TYR A 31 -10.87 26.74 -7.58
N SER A 32 -11.47 27.87 -7.16
CA SER A 32 -10.77 29.15 -7.14
C SER A 32 -9.86 29.27 -5.90
N LYS A 33 -8.70 29.88 -6.07
CA LYS A 33 -7.71 30.06 -5.00
C LYS A 33 -8.28 30.88 -3.84
N ASP A 34 -8.98 31.98 -4.15
CA ASP A 34 -9.53 32.89 -3.14
C ASP A 34 -10.58 32.20 -2.28
N PHE A 35 -11.51 31.48 -2.89
CA PHE A 35 -12.51 30.68 -2.17
C PHE A 35 -11.85 29.62 -1.27
N ALA A 36 -10.87 28.87 -1.81
CA ALA A 36 -10.16 27.84 -1.06
C ALA A 36 -9.41 28.41 0.15
N LEU A 37 -8.71 29.53 -0.02
CA LEU A 37 -8.02 30.21 1.08
C LEU A 37 -8.97 30.71 2.16
N GLU A 38 -10.06 31.36 1.77
CA GLU A 38 -11.08 31.82 2.71
C GLU A 38 -11.67 30.63 3.50
N LYS A 39 -12.00 29.54 2.81
CA LYS A 39 -12.56 28.34 3.42
C LYS A 39 -11.62 27.72 4.46
N ILE A 40 -10.33 27.60 4.12
CA ILE A 40 -9.31 27.02 5.01
C ILE A 40 -9.07 27.96 6.21
N LYS A 41 -8.93 29.28 5.97
CA LYS A 41 -8.74 30.27 7.05
C LYS A 41 -9.90 30.28 8.03
N ASN A 42 -11.13 30.17 7.54
CA ASN A 42 -12.32 30.10 8.37
C ASN A 42 -12.37 28.77 9.18
N GLN A 43 -12.03 27.63 8.56
CA GLN A 43 -11.97 26.33 9.25
C GLN A 43 -11.01 26.34 10.43
N PHE A 44 -9.80 26.88 10.24
CA PHE A 44 -8.76 26.90 11.27
C PHE A 44 -8.73 28.19 12.10
N GLN A 45 -9.64 29.14 11.86
CA GLN A 45 -9.75 30.45 12.56
C GLN A 45 -8.43 31.21 12.57
N VAL A 46 -7.74 31.30 11.42
CA VAL A 46 -6.44 31.94 11.26
C VAL A 46 -6.47 33.03 10.18
N LEU A 47 -5.65 34.06 10.33
CA LEU A 47 -5.53 35.14 9.34
C LEU A 47 -4.67 34.74 8.13
N ASN A 48 -3.71 33.81 8.32
CA ASN A 48 -2.85 33.28 7.26
C ASN A 48 -2.39 31.87 7.58
N LEU A 49 -1.86 31.17 6.58
CA LEU A 49 -1.41 29.78 6.70
C LEU A 49 0.08 29.62 7.02
N LYS A 50 0.80 30.73 7.25
CA LYS A 50 2.25 30.71 7.55
C LYS A 50 2.57 29.92 8.83
N GLY A 51 1.69 29.98 9.82
CA GLY A 51 1.83 29.23 11.08
C GLY A 51 1.78 27.71 10.90
N PHE A 52 1.20 27.22 9.81
CA PHE A 52 1.20 25.81 9.40
C PHE A 52 2.37 25.45 8.45
N GLY A 53 3.27 26.41 8.15
CA GLY A 53 4.36 26.20 7.19
C GLY A 53 3.90 26.09 5.73
N ILE A 54 2.68 26.51 5.40
CA ILE A 54 2.07 26.33 4.07
C ILE A 54 2.16 27.65 3.30
N ASN A 55 2.71 27.57 2.08
CA ASN A 55 2.68 28.69 1.14
C ASN A 55 1.30 28.80 0.48
N GLU A 56 0.70 29.99 0.52
CA GLU A 56 -0.63 30.27 -0.04
C GLU A 56 -0.69 30.16 -1.57
N ASP A 57 0.44 30.03 -2.27
CA ASP A 57 0.51 29.77 -3.71
C ASP A 57 0.50 28.27 -4.10
N ASN A 58 0.42 27.40 -3.13
CA ASN A 58 0.42 25.94 -3.37
C ASN A 58 -0.94 25.49 -3.95
N LEU A 59 -0.91 24.70 -5.03
CA LEU A 59 -2.11 24.09 -5.64
C LEU A 59 -2.87 23.18 -4.67
N GLY A 60 -2.17 22.60 -3.67
CA GLY A 60 -2.78 21.82 -2.60
C GLY A 60 -3.85 22.57 -1.82
N ILE A 61 -3.75 23.91 -1.73
CA ILE A 61 -4.76 24.77 -1.09
C ILE A 61 -6.11 24.64 -1.78
N ILE A 62 -6.11 24.69 -3.13
CA ILE A 62 -7.35 24.56 -3.92
C ILE A 62 -7.99 23.18 -3.67
N ALA A 63 -7.19 22.12 -3.62
CA ALA A 63 -7.67 20.79 -3.32
C ALA A 63 -8.24 20.69 -1.88
N CYS A 64 -7.54 21.25 -0.89
CA CYS A 64 -8.02 21.27 0.49
C CYS A 64 -9.32 22.06 0.66
N GLY A 65 -9.42 23.25 0.04
CA GLY A 65 -10.65 24.06 0.08
C GLY A 65 -11.84 23.35 -0.55
N SER A 66 -11.64 22.69 -1.69
CA SER A 66 -12.71 21.92 -2.34
C SER A 66 -13.14 20.68 -1.53
N ILE A 67 -12.21 20.03 -0.82
CA ILE A 67 -12.54 18.94 0.11
C ILE A 67 -13.37 19.45 1.29
N LEU A 68 -12.98 20.55 1.91
CA LEU A 68 -13.73 21.14 3.01
C LEU A 68 -15.15 21.55 2.58
N HIS A 69 -15.28 22.12 1.40
CA HIS A 69 -16.58 22.48 0.82
C HIS A 69 -17.45 21.22 0.58
N TYR A 70 -16.89 20.20 -0.03
CA TYR A 70 -17.58 18.92 -0.26
C TYR A 70 -18.06 18.27 1.05
N LEU A 71 -17.21 18.27 2.07
CA LEU A 71 -17.56 17.71 3.38
C LEU A 71 -18.71 18.47 4.03
N GLU A 72 -18.77 19.79 3.91
CA GLU A 72 -19.90 20.57 4.42
C GLU A 72 -21.20 20.29 3.67
N GLU A 73 -21.17 20.23 2.33
CA GLU A 73 -22.34 19.92 1.51
C GLU A 73 -22.87 18.50 1.75
N THR A 74 -22.02 17.53 2.05
CA THR A 74 -22.39 16.11 2.23
C THR A 74 -22.83 15.78 3.66
N GLN A 75 -23.38 16.73 4.41
CA GLN A 75 -23.98 16.56 5.76
C GLN A 75 -23.01 16.52 6.93
N HIS A 76 -21.80 16.96 6.76
CA HIS A 76 -20.89 17.14 7.89
C HIS A 76 -20.90 18.58 8.36
N SER A 77 -22.01 19.03 8.94
CA SER A 77 -22.21 20.40 9.45
C SER A 77 -21.21 20.82 10.53
N ASN A 78 -20.52 19.84 11.16
CA ASN A 78 -19.51 20.10 12.16
C ASN A 78 -18.17 19.49 11.76
N LEU A 79 -17.27 20.32 11.19
CA LEU A 79 -15.90 19.97 10.85
C LEU A 79 -14.89 20.41 11.92
N SER A 80 -15.34 20.80 13.12
CA SER A 80 -14.47 21.34 14.21
C SER A 80 -13.40 20.34 14.66
N HIS A 81 -13.58 19.05 14.39
CA HIS A 81 -12.59 18.01 14.67
C HIS A 81 -11.37 18.04 13.73
N ILE A 82 -11.48 18.73 12.58
CA ILE A 82 -10.34 18.96 11.68
C ILE A 82 -9.62 20.21 12.21
N THR A 83 -8.59 19.99 13.03
CA THR A 83 -7.90 21.05 13.77
C THR A 83 -6.55 21.44 13.17
N ASN A 84 -6.04 20.67 12.22
CA ASN A 84 -4.70 20.91 11.66
C ASN A 84 -4.63 20.57 10.17
N ILE A 85 -3.76 21.28 9.47
CA ILE A 85 -3.38 21.03 8.08
C ILE A 85 -1.86 21.00 8.01
N ASN A 86 -1.30 19.94 7.41
CA ASN A 86 0.13 19.78 7.25
C ASN A 86 0.47 19.60 5.78
N GLN A 87 1.51 20.24 5.32
CA GLN A 87 2.09 20.00 4.00
C GLN A 87 2.98 18.75 4.06
N ILE A 88 2.75 17.82 3.17
CA ILE A 88 3.71 16.73 2.91
C ILE A 88 4.78 17.30 1.98
N ILE A 89 6.00 17.39 2.45
CA ILE A 89 7.13 17.88 1.67
C ILE A 89 7.79 16.67 1.01
N ASP A 90 7.85 16.63 -0.31
CA ASP A 90 8.46 15.51 -1.06
C ASP A 90 9.93 15.25 -0.66
N LYS A 91 10.61 16.29 -0.13
CA LYS A 91 12.00 16.19 0.34
C LYS A 91 12.18 15.37 1.62
N ASP A 92 11.11 15.09 2.36
CA ASP A 92 11.17 14.34 3.62
C ASP A 92 11.00 12.83 3.40
N PHE A 93 10.62 12.43 2.19
CA PHE A 93 10.30 11.05 1.85
C PHE A 93 10.97 10.60 0.57
N VAL A 94 11.24 9.30 0.46
CA VAL A 94 11.68 8.69 -0.79
C VAL A 94 10.58 8.81 -1.83
N TRP A 95 10.91 9.41 -2.95
CA TRP A 95 9.99 9.55 -4.06
C TRP A 95 9.96 8.28 -4.91
N MET A 96 8.76 7.79 -5.18
CA MET A 96 8.49 6.67 -6.08
C MET A 96 7.29 7.02 -6.95
N ASP A 97 7.39 6.79 -8.25
CA ASP A 97 6.24 6.92 -9.14
C ASP A 97 5.29 5.73 -9.01
N ARG A 98 4.12 5.86 -9.64
CA ARG A 98 3.10 4.80 -9.64
C ARG A 98 3.62 3.51 -10.28
N PHE A 99 4.44 3.62 -11.33
CA PHE A 99 5.00 2.47 -12.04
C PHE A 99 5.95 1.70 -11.12
N THR A 100 6.83 2.40 -10.41
CA THR A 100 7.74 1.82 -9.42
C THR A 100 6.97 1.07 -8.32
N MET A 101 5.94 1.70 -7.74
CA MET A 101 5.11 1.04 -6.71
C MET A 101 4.44 -0.23 -7.23
N THR A 102 3.96 -0.22 -8.47
CA THR A 102 3.32 -1.37 -9.12
C THR A 102 4.34 -2.45 -9.49
N ASN A 103 5.48 -2.07 -10.08
CA ASN A 103 6.53 -2.99 -10.49
C ASN A 103 7.20 -3.70 -9.32
N LEU A 104 7.31 -3.04 -8.16
CA LEU A 104 7.80 -3.64 -6.91
C LEU A 104 6.72 -4.40 -6.14
N GLU A 105 5.47 -4.40 -6.61
CA GLU A 105 4.33 -5.06 -5.99
C GLU A 105 4.20 -4.72 -4.49
N LEU A 106 4.26 -3.42 -4.14
CA LEU A 106 4.34 -3.00 -2.74
C LEU A 106 3.06 -3.28 -1.96
N LEU A 107 1.90 -2.88 -2.49
CA LEU A 107 0.60 -2.98 -1.82
C LEU A 107 -0.35 -4.02 -2.44
N SER A 108 -0.14 -4.36 -3.70
CA SER A 108 -0.94 -5.34 -4.44
C SER A 108 -0.06 -6.10 -5.43
N SER A 109 -0.37 -7.37 -5.68
CA SER A 109 0.29 -8.14 -6.72
C SER A 109 -0.34 -7.91 -8.09
N ASN A 110 0.47 -8.01 -9.14
CA ASN A 110 0.03 -7.94 -10.53
C ASN A 110 -0.63 -9.25 -11.01
N SER A 111 -0.38 -10.37 -10.32
CA SER A 111 -0.99 -11.66 -10.61
C SER A 111 -2.10 -12.01 -9.61
N LYS A 112 -3.14 -12.75 -10.06
CA LYS A 112 -4.27 -13.17 -9.21
C LYS A 112 -3.83 -13.98 -7.99
N ASP A 113 -2.85 -14.85 -8.15
CA ASP A 113 -2.32 -15.72 -7.09
C ASP A 113 -1.01 -15.19 -6.48
N GLY A 114 -0.62 -13.97 -6.85
CA GLY A 114 0.56 -13.30 -6.35
C GLY A 114 0.36 -12.75 -4.94
N ILE A 115 1.46 -12.56 -4.22
CA ILE A 115 1.47 -11.81 -2.96
C ILE A 115 2.32 -10.55 -3.12
N SER A 116 1.91 -9.50 -2.47
CA SER A 116 2.62 -8.22 -2.45
C SER A 116 3.57 -8.14 -1.25
N LEU A 117 4.45 -7.12 -1.24
CA LEU A 117 5.35 -6.90 -0.11
C LEU A 117 4.59 -6.78 1.21
N ILE A 118 3.51 -6.01 1.25
CA ILE A 118 2.75 -5.80 2.48
C ILE A 118 2.18 -7.12 3.04
N ASN A 119 1.78 -8.06 2.19
CA ASN A 119 1.29 -9.35 2.65
C ASN A 119 2.36 -10.18 3.39
N VAL A 120 3.64 -9.90 3.12
CA VAL A 120 4.77 -10.59 3.76
C VAL A 120 5.19 -9.91 5.05
N ILE A 121 5.14 -8.57 5.11
CA ILE A 121 5.72 -7.82 6.22
C ILE A 121 4.70 -7.31 7.24
N ASP A 122 3.38 -7.44 6.96
CA ASP A 122 2.33 -6.96 7.86
C ASP A 122 2.07 -7.97 8.99
N PHE A 123 2.73 -7.73 10.13
CA PHE A 123 2.49 -8.41 11.40
C PHE A 123 1.81 -7.49 12.42
N THR A 124 1.18 -6.41 11.96
CA THR A 124 0.47 -5.50 12.87
C THR A 124 -0.76 -6.16 13.48
N SER A 125 -1.03 -5.82 14.73
CA SER A 125 -2.16 -6.36 15.51
C SER A 125 -3.40 -5.46 15.44
N THR A 126 -3.22 -4.17 15.13
CA THR A 126 -4.29 -3.17 15.15
C THR A 126 -4.60 -2.62 13.74
N PRO A 127 -5.86 -2.23 13.47
CA PRO A 127 -6.19 -1.57 12.21
C PRO A 127 -5.43 -0.25 11.98
N MET A 128 -5.07 0.46 13.05
CA MET A 128 -4.29 1.69 13.02
C MET A 128 -2.86 1.42 12.56
N GLY A 129 -2.22 0.38 13.13
CA GLY A 129 -0.90 -0.09 12.72
C GLY A 129 -0.85 -0.51 11.25
N GLY A 130 -1.83 -1.30 10.79
CA GLY A 130 -1.91 -1.70 9.37
C GLY A 130 -2.05 -0.52 8.41
N ARG A 131 -2.75 0.56 8.79
CA ARG A 131 -2.80 1.80 8.00
C ARG A 131 -1.47 2.56 8.03
N MET A 132 -0.83 2.63 9.19
CA MET A 132 0.46 3.27 9.37
C MET A 132 1.54 2.56 8.54
N LEU A 133 1.59 1.23 8.57
CA LEU A 133 2.52 0.42 7.78
C LEU A 133 2.36 0.68 6.27
N LYS A 134 1.12 0.72 5.76
CA LYS A 134 0.84 1.08 4.36
C LYS A 134 1.39 2.46 4.02
N ARG A 135 1.20 3.43 4.91
CA ARG A 135 1.72 4.78 4.74
C ARG A 135 3.25 4.80 4.72
N TRP A 136 3.92 4.04 5.60
CA TRP A 136 5.38 3.96 5.63
C TRP A 136 5.97 3.33 4.37
N ILE A 137 5.32 2.30 3.82
CA ILE A 137 5.75 1.68 2.56
C ILE A 137 5.69 2.67 1.38
N ILE A 138 4.65 3.51 1.32
CA ILE A 138 4.48 4.49 0.23
C ILE A 138 5.39 5.71 0.43
N HIS A 139 5.67 6.08 1.67
CA HIS A 139 6.46 7.23 2.07
C HIS A 139 7.62 6.83 3.00
N PRO A 140 8.64 6.10 2.49
CA PRO A 140 9.85 5.84 3.27
C PRO A 140 10.55 7.16 3.60
N ILE A 141 11.15 7.25 4.78
CA ILE A 141 11.65 8.54 5.30
C ILE A 141 13.10 8.80 4.94
N LEU A 142 13.48 10.09 4.93
CA LEU A 142 14.84 10.58 4.69
C LEU A 142 15.48 11.19 5.95
N ASP A 143 14.86 11.04 7.11
CA ASP A 143 15.39 11.52 8.40
C ASP A 143 16.15 10.42 9.13
N LEU A 144 17.48 10.62 9.29
CA LEU A 144 18.36 9.68 9.96
C LEU A 144 17.97 9.46 11.43
N LYS A 145 17.56 10.50 12.13
CA LYS A 145 17.20 10.40 13.56
C LYS A 145 15.93 9.57 13.77
N GLU A 146 14.95 9.77 12.89
CA GLU A 146 13.71 9.00 12.96
C GLU A 146 13.95 7.54 12.53
N LEU A 147 14.81 7.28 11.52
CA LEU A 147 15.20 5.92 11.13
C LEU A 147 15.97 5.22 12.25
N GLU A 148 16.93 5.91 12.88
CA GLU A 148 17.66 5.38 14.02
C GLU A 148 16.70 5.02 15.16
N PHE A 149 15.72 5.90 15.45
CA PHE A 149 14.69 5.63 16.45
C PHE A 149 13.94 4.33 16.13
N ARG A 150 13.45 4.16 14.90
CA ARG A 150 12.72 2.95 14.50
C ARG A 150 13.58 1.70 14.58
N HIS A 151 14.78 1.72 14.01
CA HIS A 151 15.70 0.59 14.02
C HIS A 151 16.10 0.19 15.43
N GLN A 152 16.34 1.14 16.34
CA GLN A 152 16.68 0.84 17.73
C GLN A 152 15.50 0.26 18.51
N CYS A 153 14.27 0.69 18.23
CA CYS A 153 13.10 0.05 18.81
C CYS A 153 12.93 -1.39 18.31
N VAL A 154 13.11 -1.63 17.00
CA VAL A 154 13.07 -2.99 16.43
C VAL A 154 14.18 -3.86 17.06
N ALA A 155 15.41 -3.31 17.18
CA ALA A 155 16.52 -4.01 17.82
C ALA A 155 16.24 -4.39 19.27
N TYR A 156 15.55 -3.51 20.01
CA TYR A 156 15.09 -3.81 21.36
C TYR A 156 14.13 -5.00 21.37
N PHE A 157 13.11 -5.00 20.54
CA PHE A 157 12.11 -6.06 20.49
C PHE A 157 12.68 -7.40 20.02
N VAL A 158 13.60 -7.40 19.06
CA VAL A 158 14.32 -8.62 18.62
C VAL A 158 15.16 -9.21 19.74
N LYS A 159 15.72 -8.37 20.61
CA LYS A 159 16.52 -8.83 21.75
C LYS A 159 15.66 -9.30 22.94
N ASN A 160 14.47 -8.72 23.11
CA ASN A 160 13.59 -8.92 24.26
C ASN A 160 12.24 -9.52 23.81
N ASN A 161 12.25 -10.77 23.35
CA ASN A 161 11.06 -11.43 22.78
C ASN A 161 9.89 -11.52 23.79
N ASN A 162 10.19 -11.67 25.07
CA ASN A 162 9.15 -11.71 26.11
C ASN A 162 8.35 -10.40 26.19
N ASP A 163 9.04 -9.25 26.12
CA ASP A 163 8.40 -7.93 26.12
C ASP A 163 7.61 -7.72 24.81
N LEU A 164 8.16 -8.17 23.68
CA LEU A 164 7.49 -8.14 22.41
C LEU A 164 6.14 -8.89 22.47
N ASP A 165 6.13 -10.11 23.01
CA ASP A 165 4.90 -10.92 23.12
C ASP A 165 3.86 -10.28 24.05
N GLN A 166 4.30 -9.71 25.19
CA GLN A 166 3.43 -9.01 26.11
C GLN A 166 2.83 -7.76 25.48
N VAL A 167 3.64 -6.91 24.83
CA VAL A 167 3.18 -5.71 24.09
C VAL A 167 2.19 -6.11 23.02
N CYS A 168 2.49 -7.12 22.20
CA CYS A 168 1.58 -7.60 21.15
C CYS A 168 0.25 -8.13 21.71
N THR A 169 0.29 -8.77 22.88
CA THR A 169 -0.92 -9.25 23.57
C THR A 169 -1.80 -8.10 23.99
N ILE A 170 -1.22 -7.04 24.57
CA ILE A 170 -1.96 -5.83 24.93
C ILE A 170 -2.48 -5.12 23.68
N LEU A 171 -1.66 -4.97 22.62
CA LEU A 171 -2.06 -4.32 21.37
C LEU A 171 -3.26 -5.00 20.70
N LYS A 172 -3.39 -6.32 20.78
CA LYS A 172 -4.55 -7.06 20.27
C LYS A 172 -5.88 -6.68 20.93
N SER A 173 -5.83 -6.13 22.15
CA SER A 173 -7.04 -5.67 22.85
C SER A 173 -7.57 -4.34 22.33
N PHE A 174 -6.75 -3.56 21.59
CA PHE A 174 -7.15 -2.26 21.06
C PHE A 174 -8.03 -2.40 19.82
N SER A 175 -9.18 -1.76 19.87
CA SER A 175 -10.01 -1.52 18.68
C SER A 175 -9.51 -0.28 17.92
N ASP A 176 -10.19 0.06 16.82
CA ASP A 176 -9.82 1.19 15.97
C ASP A 176 -10.16 2.54 16.61
N LEU A 177 -9.23 3.08 17.42
CA LEU A 177 -9.38 4.39 18.08
C LEU A 177 -9.60 5.53 17.10
N GLU A 178 -8.92 5.54 15.94
CA GLU A 178 -9.10 6.59 14.93
C GLU A 178 -10.54 6.61 14.41
N ARG A 179 -11.09 5.42 14.14
CA ARG A 179 -12.48 5.28 13.67
C ARG A 179 -13.48 5.66 14.74
N ILE A 180 -13.23 5.28 16.00
CA ILE A 180 -14.07 5.66 17.14
C ILE A 180 -14.08 7.17 17.28
N MET A 181 -12.93 7.82 17.23
CA MET A 181 -12.83 9.28 17.35
C MET A 181 -13.50 10.02 16.19
N ALA A 182 -13.41 9.51 14.97
CA ALA A 182 -14.14 10.08 13.83
C ALA A 182 -15.67 10.03 14.05
N LYS A 183 -16.17 8.96 14.69
CA LYS A 183 -17.62 8.85 15.06
C LYS A 183 -18.00 9.78 16.21
N VAL A 184 -17.14 9.97 17.21
CA VAL A 184 -17.35 10.97 18.28
C VAL A 184 -17.47 12.36 17.67
N ALA A 185 -16.52 12.76 16.82
CA ALA A 185 -16.48 14.06 16.18
C ALA A 185 -17.74 14.35 15.33
N THR A 186 -18.35 13.31 14.74
CA THR A 186 -19.59 13.44 13.94
C THR A 186 -20.86 13.11 14.72
N SER A 187 -20.78 12.90 16.05
CA SER A 187 -21.88 12.50 16.93
C SER A 187 -22.65 11.24 16.45
N LYS A 188 -21.97 10.36 15.73
CA LYS A 188 -22.53 9.09 15.18
C LYS A 188 -22.04 7.86 15.94
N ILE A 189 -21.48 8.04 17.12
CA ILE A 189 -20.97 6.95 17.95
C ILE A 189 -22.13 6.25 18.70
N SER A 190 -22.02 4.94 18.85
CA SER A 190 -22.94 4.14 19.66
C SER A 190 -22.48 4.03 21.12
N PRO A 191 -23.39 3.75 22.08
CA PRO A 191 -23.02 3.54 23.46
C PRO A 191 -21.98 2.41 23.64
N ARG A 192 -22.14 1.31 22.94
CA ARG A 192 -21.19 0.19 22.98
C ARG A 192 -19.79 0.56 22.48
N GLU A 193 -19.68 1.43 21.48
CA GLU A 193 -18.37 1.92 21.01
C GLU A 193 -17.71 2.85 22.04
N LEU A 194 -18.48 3.59 22.85
CA LEU A 194 -17.92 4.36 23.97
C LEU A 194 -17.41 3.45 25.10
N VAL A 195 -18.06 2.34 25.36
CA VAL A 195 -17.54 1.31 26.29
C VAL A 195 -16.23 0.71 25.74
N GLN A 196 -16.17 0.45 24.43
CA GLN A 196 -14.91 0.01 23.80
C GLN A 196 -13.82 1.06 23.92
N LEU A 197 -14.14 2.35 23.75
CA LEU A 197 -13.18 3.45 23.96
C LEU A 197 -12.65 3.42 25.40
N LYS A 198 -13.53 3.31 26.41
CA LYS A 198 -13.12 3.18 27.81
C LYS A 198 -12.13 2.05 28.01
N ASN A 199 -12.45 0.86 27.49
CA ASN A 199 -11.59 -0.32 27.65
C ASN A 199 -10.23 -0.14 26.95
N ASN A 200 -10.22 0.45 25.75
CA ASN A 200 -8.98 0.77 25.04
C ASN A 200 -8.10 1.75 25.85
N LEU A 201 -8.68 2.83 26.38
CA LEU A 201 -7.93 3.80 27.18
C LEU A 201 -7.39 3.18 28.47
N SER A 202 -8.18 2.31 29.12
CA SER A 202 -7.73 1.58 30.33
C SER A 202 -6.56 0.63 30.03
N SER A 203 -6.45 0.10 28.80
CA SER A 203 -5.33 -0.76 28.37
C SER A 203 -4.02 0.02 28.15
N ILE A 204 -4.05 1.35 28.09
CA ILE A 204 -2.84 2.17 27.95
C ILE A 204 -1.98 2.09 29.20
N LYS A 205 -2.59 2.02 30.39
CA LYS A 205 -1.84 1.99 31.66
C LYS A 205 -0.91 0.79 31.78
N PRO A 206 -1.40 -0.48 31.65
CA PRO A 206 -0.50 -1.65 31.72
C PRO A 206 0.55 -1.65 30.60
N LEU A 207 0.20 -1.13 29.40
CA LEU A 207 1.16 -0.98 28.32
C LEU A 207 2.29 -0.01 28.70
N LYS A 208 1.94 1.13 29.27
CA LYS A 208 2.90 2.15 29.69
C LYS A 208 3.81 1.64 30.82
N GLU A 209 3.27 0.95 31.83
CA GLU A 209 4.02 0.32 32.90
C GLU A 209 5.04 -0.69 32.36
N LEU A 210 4.66 -1.49 31.36
CA LEU A 210 5.56 -2.42 30.68
C LEU A 210 6.68 -1.69 29.92
N LEU A 211 6.36 -0.63 29.16
CA LEU A 211 7.34 0.14 28.40
C LEU A 211 8.28 0.96 29.31
N ASP A 212 7.85 1.36 30.52
CA ASP A 212 8.63 2.12 31.48
C ASP A 212 9.56 1.21 32.30
N SER A 213 9.35 -0.10 32.32
CA SER A 213 10.15 -1.06 33.07
C SER A 213 11.60 -1.16 32.58
N ASP A 214 11.87 -0.77 31.32
CA ASP A 214 13.21 -0.78 30.73
C ASP A 214 13.82 0.61 30.66
N SER A 215 15.15 0.68 30.78
CA SER A 215 15.92 1.93 30.67
C SER A 215 16.18 2.41 29.21
N ASN A 216 15.70 1.69 28.23
CA ASN A 216 15.91 2.04 26.82
C ASN A 216 15.24 3.37 26.46
N LYS A 217 16.05 4.37 26.13
CA LYS A 217 15.59 5.74 25.83
C LYS A 217 14.58 5.84 24.67
N PHE A 218 14.66 4.91 23.70
CA PHE A 218 13.78 4.92 22.53
C PHE A 218 12.39 4.37 22.89
N ILE A 219 12.33 3.32 23.69
CA ILE A 219 11.09 2.74 24.21
C ILE A 219 10.43 3.73 25.19
N GLN A 220 11.22 4.36 26.08
CA GLN A 220 10.71 5.41 26.96
C GLN A 220 10.14 6.62 26.22
N LYS A 221 10.64 6.95 25.02
CA LYS A 221 10.05 8.02 24.18
C LYS A 221 8.60 7.68 23.82
N ILE A 222 8.32 6.43 23.48
CA ILE A 222 6.95 5.97 23.16
C ILE A 222 6.09 6.05 24.43
N SER A 223 6.54 5.50 25.55
CA SER A 223 5.82 5.53 26.83
C SER A 223 5.46 6.96 27.26
N LYS A 224 6.42 7.89 27.23
CA LYS A 224 6.20 9.30 27.59
C LYS A 224 5.22 10.03 26.68
N SER A 225 5.06 9.56 25.46
CA SER A 225 4.13 10.14 24.47
C SER A 225 2.69 9.64 24.63
N LEU A 226 2.47 8.60 25.43
CA LEU A 226 1.14 8.06 25.72
C LEU A 226 0.54 8.76 26.94
N ASP A 227 -0.67 9.29 26.78
CA ASP A 227 -1.47 9.89 27.85
C ASP A 227 -2.47 8.86 28.40
N LEU A 228 -2.56 8.75 29.71
CA LEU A 228 -3.45 7.79 30.38
C LEU A 228 -4.93 8.14 30.27
N CYS A 229 -5.26 9.37 29.93
CA CYS A 229 -6.65 9.86 29.83
C CYS A 229 -7.53 9.56 31.06
N GLU A 230 -6.96 9.57 32.28
CA GLU A 230 -7.65 9.14 33.52
C GLU A 230 -8.98 9.86 33.73
N LYS A 231 -9.01 11.20 33.59
CA LYS A 231 -10.25 11.99 33.72
C LYS A 231 -11.34 11.54 32.75
N LEU A 232 -10.96 11.13 31.56
CA LEU A 232 -11.91 10.67 30.56
C LEU A 232 -12.41 9.27 30.90
N ILE A 233 -11.53 8.38 31.36
CA ILE A 233 -11.92 7.04 31.80
C ILE A 233 -12.92 7.15 32.94
N ASP A 234 -12.66 8.01 33.94
CA ASP A 234 -13.58 8.23 35.09
C ASP A 234 -14.95 8.70 34.62
N VAL A 235 -15.01 9.65 33.70
CA VAL A 235 -16.27 10.14 33.13
C VAL A 235 -17.03 9.04 32.41
N LEU A 236 -16.36 8.22 31.62
CA LEU A 236 -16.99 7.11 30.88
C LEU A 236 -17.46 6.00 31.85
N GLU A 237 -16.66 5.67 32.85
CA GLU A 237 -16.93 4.61 33.81
C GLU A 237 -18.07 4.96 34.79
N THR A 238 -18.17 6.24 35.15
CA THR A 238 -19.28 6.70 36.01
C THR A 238 -20.58 6.84 35.28
N THR A 239 -20.56 7.17 33.95
CA THR A 239 -21.77 7.47 33.17
C THR A 239 -22.34 6.24 32.47
N LEU A 240 -21.50 5.38 31.89
CA LEU A 240 -21.93 4.29 31.01
C LEU A 240 -22.08 2.96 31.75
N ASP A 241 -23.11 2.22 31.38
CA ASP A 241 -23.26 0.81 31.73
C ASP A 241 -22.25 -0.05 30.94
N GLU A 242 -21.65 -1.04 31.59
CA GLU A 242 -20.66 -1.93 30.94
C GLU A 242 -21.26 -2.78 29.82
N GLU A 243 -22.54 -3.12 29.93
CA GLU A 243 -23.30 -3.88 28.94
C GLU A 243 -24.12 -2.99 28.01
N ALA A 244 -23.76 -1.70 27.88
CA ALA A 244 -24.50 -0.75 27.05
C ALA A 244 -24.77 -1.30 25.64
N PRO A 245 -26.00 -1.15 25.12
CA PRO A 245 -26.39 -1.69 23.82
C PRO A 245 -25.80 -0.90 22.65
N VAL A 246 -25.91 -1.46 21.45
CA VAL A 246 -25.49 -0.77 20.21
C VAL A 246 -26.39 0.44 19.90
N SER A 247 -27.67 0.38 20.26
CA SER A 247 -28.63 1.48 20.02
C SER A 247 -29.18 2.01 21.32
N ILE A 248 -29.22 3.34 21.47
CA ILE A 248 -29.83 4.04 22.61
C ILE A 248 -31.31 3.64 22.78
N SER A 249 -32.02 3.38 21.67
CA SER A 249 -33.44 3.00 21.69
C SER A 249 -33.75 1.71 22.47
N LYS A 250 -32.72 0.89 22.77
CA LYS A 250 -32.86 -0.31 23.59
C LYS A 250 -32.87 -0.04 25.09
N GLY A 251 -32.55 1.19 25.49
CA GLY A 251 -32.40 1.56 26.90
C GLY A 251 -31.13 0.93 27.57
N ASN A 252 -30.99 1.15 28.87
CA ASN A 252 -29.87 0.66 29.70
C ASN A 252 -28.49 1.13 29.20
N VAL A 253 -28.40 2.38 28.79
CA VAL A 253 -27.13 3.02 28.35
C VAL A 253 -26.37 3.60 29.55
N VAL A 254 -27.14 4.19 30.48
CA VAL A 254 -26.58 4.92 31.63
C VAL A 254 -26.50 4.00 32.85
N LYS A 255 -25.35 4.03 33.53
CA LYS A 255 -25.06 3.25 34.74
C LYS A 255 -25.99 3.61 35.88
N LYS A 256 -26.41 2.60 36.62
CA LYS A 256 -27.22 2.81 37.85
C LYS A 256 -26.43 3.62 38.87
N GLY A 257 -27.06 4.63 39.47
CA GLY A 257 -26.44 5.55 40.44
C GLY A 257 -25.92 6.85 39.82
N PHE A 258 -25.92 7.00 38.49
CA PHE A 258 -25.51 8.23 37.84
C PHE A 258 -26.53 9.34 37.88
N ASN A 259 -27.80 9.00 37.70
CA ASN A 259 -28.92 9.99 37.73
C ASN A 259 -30.09 9.43 38.52
N VAL A 260 -30.44 10.14 39.62
CA VAL A 260 -31.47 9.70 40.58
C VAL A 260 -32.84 9.62 39.91
N GLU A 261 -33.21 10.58 39.06
CA GLU A 261 -34.48 10.61 38.34
C GLU A 261 -34.61 9.41 37.38
N LEU A 262 -33.55 9.11 36.65
CA LEU A 262 -33.50 7.95 35.75
C LEU A 262 -33.64 6.64 36.50
N ASP A 263 -32.96 6.49 37.64
CA ASP A 263 -33.05 5.29 38.47
C ASP A 263 -34.48 5.09 39.02
N GLN A 264 -35.11 6.16 39.49
CA GLN A 264 -36.51 6.10 39.96
C GLN A 264 -37.45 5.67 38.83
N LEU A 265 -37.30 6.20 37.61
CA LEU A 265 -38.10 5.82 36.45
C LEU A 265 -37.85 4.36 36.05
N LYS A 266 -36.61 3.89 36.08
CA LYS A 266 -36.27 2.48 35.81
C LYS A 266 -36.84 1.52 36.85
N ASP A 267 -36.85 1.90 38.12
CA ASP A 267 -37.45 1.11 39.20
C ASP A 267 -38.96 1.09 39.09
N LEU A 268 -39.61 2.21 38.69
CA LEU A 268 -41.05 2.25 38.37
C LEU A 268 -41.40 1.34 37.19
N SER A 269 -40.61 1.33 36.11
CA SER A 269 -40.83 0.45 34.94
C SER A 269 -40.63 -1.03 35.28
N LYS A 270 -39.67 -1.38 36.17
CA LYS A 270 -39.46 -2.76 36.64
C LYS A 270 -40.57 -3.23 37.59
N SER A 271 -40.95 -2.41 38.58
CA SER A 271 -42.05 -2.72 39.50
C SER A 271 -43.37 -2.85 38.75
N GLY A 272 -43.47 -2.11 37.65
CA GLY A 272 -44.58 -2.20 36.75
C GLY A 272 -44.76 -3.56 36.09
N LYS A 273 -43.73 -4.18 35.60
CA LYS A 273 -43.81 -5.53 35.02
C LYS A 273 -44.24 -6.57 36.04
N ASN A 274 -43.84 -6.42 37.28
CA ASN A 274 -44.31 -7.29 38.39
C ASN A 274 -45.82 -7.09 38.68
N TYR A 275 -46.26 -5.85 38.65
CA TYR A 275 -47.68 -5.52 38.83
C TYR A 275 -48.58 -6.07 37.71
N LEU A 276 -48.13 -6.11 36.47
CA LEU A 276 -48.85 -6.80 35.38
C LEU A 276 -48.99 -8.31 35.65
N ASN A 277 -47.96 -8.94 36.21
CA ASN A 277 -48.03 -10.35 36.63
C ASN A 277 -49.00 -10.54 37.79
N GLU A 278 -49.03 -9.60 38.73
CA GLU A 278 -50.00 -9.62 39.85
C GLU A 278 -51.46 -9.45 39.34
N ILE A 279 -51.70 -8.51 38.41
CA ILE A 279 -52.98 -8.37 37.73
C ILE A 279 -53.34 -9.67 37.01
N GLN A 280 -52.42 -10.25 36.26
CA GLN A 280 -52.67 -11.50 35.53
C GLN A 280 -53.07 -12.62 36.49
N ASN A 281 -52.33 -12.82 37.57
CA ASN A 281 -52.63 -13.87 38.56
C ASN A 281 -53.96 -13.62 39.26
N ARG A 282 -54.23 -12.40 39.69
CA ARG A 282 -55.47 -12.00 40.29
C ARG A 282 -56.71 -12.25 39.37
N GLU A 283 -56.54 -11.88 38.11
CA GLU A 283 -57.61 -12.08 37.12
C GLU A 283 -57.76 -13.57 36.73
N ILE A 284 -56.72 -14.37 36.80
CA ILE A 284 -56.79 -15.85 36.68
C ILE A 284 -57.62 -16.43 37.85
N GLU A 285 -57.30 -16.02 39.07
CA GLU A 285 -58.06 -16.48 40.27
C GLU A 285 -59.50 -16.06 40.22
N LYS A 286 -59.83 -14.81 39.83
CA LYS A 286 -61.17 -14.26 39.73
C LYS A 286 -62.00 -14.96 38.66
N THR A 287 -61.46 -15.27 37.51
CA THR A 287 -62.15 -15.80 36.34
C THR A 287 -62.08 -17.33 36.21
N GLY A 288 -61.09 -17.95 36.86
CA GLY A 288 -60.79 -19.37 36.70
C GLY A 288 -60.25 -19.72 35.30
N ILE A 289 -59.66 -18.76 34.56
CA ILE A 289 -59.13 -18.94 33.21
C ILE A 289 -57.57 -19.11 33.31
N ASN A 290 -57.11 -20.31 33.51
CA ASN A 290 -55.66 -20.59 33.65
C ASN A 290 -54.88 -20.27 32.43
N SER A 291 -55.45 -20.10 31.25
CA SER A 291 -54.79 -19.76 30.00
C SER A 291 -54.76 -18.26 29.69
N LEU A 292 -55.18 -17.42 30.65
CA LEU A 292 -55.17 -15.96 30.52
C LEU A 292 -53.74 -15.45 30.41
N LYS A 293 -53.51 -14.59 29.43
CA LYS A 293 -52.20 -13.92 29.24
C LYS A 293 -52.39 -12.43 29.08
N ILE A 294 -51.53 -11.65 29.72
CA ILE A 294 -51.35 -10.23 29.40
C ILE A 294 -50.29 -10.11 28.31
N SER A 295 -50.63 -9.43 27.23
CA SER A 295 -49.69 -9.15 26.11
C SER A 295 -49.85 -7.71 25.67
N PHE A 296 -48.84 -7.20 24.94
CA PHE A 296 -48.83 -5.84 24.43
C PHE A 296 -48.94 -5.81 22.90
N ASN A 297 -49.69 -4.84 22.38
CA ASN A 297 -49.80 -4.55 20.95
C ASN A 297 -49.71 -3.05 20.72
N ASN A 298 -48.91 -2.61 19.75
CA ASN A 298 -48.70 -1.18 19.45
C ASN A 298 -49.98 -0.41 19.08
N VAL A 299 -51.07 -1.09 18.69
CA VAL A 299 -52.35 -0.45 18.30
C VAL A 299 -53.32 -0.33 19.48
N PHE A 300 -53.32 -1.33 20.37
CA PHE A 300 -54.34 -1.44 21.44
C PHE A 300 -53.75 -1.37 22.85
N GLY A 301 -52.41 -1.32 22.97
CA GLY A 301 -51.76 -1.34 24.25
C GLY A 301 -51.72 -2.71 24.93
N TYR A 302 -51.71 -2.71 26.27
CA TYR A 302 -51.80 -3.95 27.04
C TYR A 302 -53.22 -4.52 27.01
N TYR A 303 -53.34 -5.83 26.78
CA TYR A 303 -54.60 -6.55 26.70
C TYR A 303 -54.50 -7.92 27.36
N LEU A 304 -55.66 -8.38 27.81
CA LEU A 304 -55.91 -9.73 28.30
C LEU A 304 -56.34 -10.61 27.13
N GLU A 305 -55.61 -11.66 26.83
CA GLU A 305 -55.93 -12.62 25.77
C GLU A 305 -56.62 -13.85 26.37
N VAL A 306 -57.88 -14.08 25.94
CA VAL A 306 -58.74 -15.18 26.38
C VAL A 306 -59.00 -16.08 25.18
N ARG A 307 -58.75 -17.38 25.30
CA ARG A 307 -59.09 -18.35 24.25
C ARG A 307 -60.62 -18.47 24.12
N ASN A 308 -61.10 -18.65 22.91
CA ASN A 308 -62.56 -18.73 22.63
C ASN A 308 -63.30 -19.77 23.48
N LEU A 309 -62.63 -20.81 23.98
CA LEU A 309 -63.17 -21.83 24.87
C LEU A 309 -63.61 -21.27 26.22
N HIS A 310 -63.09 -20.12 26.64
CA HIS A 310 -63.35 -19.53 27.95
C HIS A 310 -64.05 -18.17 27.88
N LYS A 311 -64.59 -17.77 26.71
CA LYS A 311 -65.25 -16.47 26.52
C LYS A 311 -66.44 -16.23 27.45
N ASP A 312 -67.12 -17.28 27.82
CA ASP A 312 -68.31 -17.20 28.70
C ASP A 312 -67.96 -16.94 30.18
N LYS A 313 -66.67 -17.01 30.54
CA LYS A 313 -66.16 -16.71 31.88
C LYS A 313 -65.56 -15.30 32.00
N VAL A 314 -65.65 -14.51 30.92
CA VAL A 314 -65.15 -13.14 30.91
C VAL A 314 -66.08 -12.22 31.68
N PRO A 315 -65.61 -11.43 32.65
CA PRO A 315 -66.41 -10.46 33.38
C PRO A 315 -67.01 -9.37 32.49
N GLU A 316 -68.14 -8.85 32.82
CA GLU A 316 -68.89 -7.80 32.06
C GLU A 316 -68.12 -6.45 32.05
N ASP A 317 -67.27 -6.21 33.02
CA ASP A 317 -66.45 -5.01 33.16
C ASP A 317 -65.23 -4.98 32.19
N TRP A 318 -64.93 -6.08 31.47
CA TRP A 318 -63.90 -6.12 30.49
C TRP A 318 -64.37 -5.64 29.12
N ILE A 319 -63.67 -4.69 28.55
CA ILE A 319 -64.00 -4.11 27.24
C ILE A 319 -63.32 -4.93 26.15
N ARG A 320 -64.10 -5.58 25.28
CA ARG A 320 -63.58 -6.33 24.13
C ARG A 320 -63.02 -5.35 23.06
N LYS A 321 -61.76 -5.54 22.62
CA LYS A 321 -61.11 -4.72 21.61
C LYS A 321 -60.90 -5.44 20.27
N GLN A 322 -60.69 -6.74 20.30
CA GLN A 322 -60.37 -7.50 19.07
C GLN A 322 -60.82 -8.96 19.23
N THR A 323 -61.47 -9.48 18.18
CA THR A 323 -61.75 -10.90 18.04
C THR A 323 -60.81 -11.53 17.03
N LEU A 324 -60.13 -12.60 17.43
CA LEU A 324 -59.24 -13.41 16.60
C LEU A 324 -59.89 -14.77 16.34
N VAL A 325 -59.33 -15.55 15.43
CA VAL A 325 -59.83 -16.89 15.08
C VAL A 325 -59.88 -17.82 16.31
N ASN A 326 -58.89 -17.75 17.21
CA ASN A 326 -58.77 -18.66 18.35
C ASN A 326 -58.86 -17.99 19.74
N ALA A 327 -58.93 -16.66 19.80
CA ALA A 327 -58.96 -15.91 21.06
C ALA A 327 -59.62 -14.55 20.89
N GLU A 328 -60.07 -13.99 22.02
CA GLU A 328 -60.53 -12.59 22.10
C GLU A 328 -59.63 -11.78 22.99
N ARG A 329 -59.47 -10.48 22.68
CA ARG A 329 -58.64 -9.53 23.41
C ARG A 329 -59.45 -8.51 24.13
N TYR A 330 -59.21 -8.36 25.42
CA TYR A 330 -59.95 -7.48 26.32
C TYR A 330 -59.02 -6.47 26.99
N ILE A 331 -59.55 -5.31 27.38
CA ILE A 331 -58.88 -4.33 28.22
C ILE A 331 -59.72 -4.06 29.46
N THR A 332 -59.08 -3.82 30.59
CA THR A 332 -59.69 -3.28 31.80
C THR A 332 -59.28 -1.81 31.99
N GLN A 333 -60.06 -1.04 32.72
CA GLN A 333 -59.73 0.36 33.04
C GLN A 333 -58.39 0.44 33.79
N GLU A 334 -58.14 -0.48 34.71
CA GLU A 334 -56.91 -0.59 35.48
C GLU A 334 -55.66 -0.82 34.56
N LEU A 335 -55.82 -1.71 33.57
CA LEU A 335 -54.75 -1.95 32.56
C LEU A 335 -54.46 -0.69 31.73
N LYS A 336 -55.47 0.08 31.39
CA LYS A 336 -55.33 1.32 30.60
C LYS A 336 -54.68 2.44 31.41
N ASP A 337 -55.11 2.63 32.68
CA ASP A 337 -54.49 3.64 33.56
C ASP A 337 -53.05 3.30 33.87
N TYR A 338 -52.74 2.04 33.96
CA TYR A 338 -51.43 1.51 34.20
C TYR A 338 -50.50 1.64 32.97
N GLU A 339 -51.02 1.34 31.79
CA GLU A 339 -50.35 1.53 30.51
C GLU A 339 -49.87 2.96 30.33
N SER A 340 -50.73 3.94 30.58
CA SER A 340 -50.38 5.36 30.44
C SER A 340 -49.21 5.77 31.38
N LYS A 341 -49.12 5.14 32.58
CA LYS A 341 -47.99 5.37 33.52
C LYS A 341 -46.71 4.73 33.06
N ILE A 342 -46.74 3.49 32.53
CA ILE A 342 -45.56 2.78 32.06
C ILE A 342 -45.00 3.39 30.78
N LEU A 343 -45.85 3.60 29.76
CA LEU A 343 -45.45 4.18 28.49
C LEU A 343 -44.85 5.58 28.70
N GLY A 344 -45.47 6.38 29.56
CA GLY A 344 -44.92 7.68 29.92
C GLY A 344 -43.56 7.61 30.67
N ALA A 345 -43.34 6.55 31.47
CA ALA A 345 -42.03 6.34 32.11
C ALA A 345 -40.97 5.84 31.11
N GLU A 346 -41.30 4.93 30.19
CA GLU A 346 -40.38 4.41 29.16
C GLU A 346 -39.95 5.51 28.18
N GLU A 347 -40.86 6.39 27.74
CA GLU A 347 -40.54 7.55 26.90
C GLU A 347 -39.62 8.53 27.64
N LYS A 348 -39.90 8.80 28.93
CA LYS A 348 -39.02 9.66 29.74
C LYS A 348 -37.64 9.06 29.95
N ILE A 349 -37.54 7.75 30.22
CA ILE A 349 -36.28 7.01 30.33
C ILE A 349 -35.46 7.19 29.07
N LEU A 350 -36.06 6.93 27.89
CA LEU A 350 -35.38 7.05 26.60
C LEU A 350 -34.93 8.49 26.33
N SER A 351 -35.74 9.48 26.63
CA SER A 351 -35.42 10.89 26.48
C SER A 351 -34.24 11.30 27.37
N LEU A 352 -34.27 10.92 28.66
CA LEU A 352 -33.20 11.22 29.61
C LEU A 352 -31.88 10.48 29.24
N GLU A 353 -31.94 9.21 28.87
CA GLU A 353 -30.75 8.47 28.43
C GLU A 353 -30.15 9.09 27.16
N THR A 354 -30.98 9.53 26.21
CA THR A 354 -30.54 10.22 25.00
C THR A 354 -29.91 11.55 25.33
N GLN A 355 -30.43 12.33 26.23
CA GLN A 355 -29.89 13.60 26.67
C GLN A 355 -28.51 13.38 27.35
N ILE A 356 -28.44 12.51 28.34
CA ILE A 356 -27.19 12.17 29.07
C ILE A 356 -26.11 11.69 28.11
N PHE A 357 -26.49 10.86 27.13
CA PHE A 357 -25.56 10.35 26.15
C PHE A 357 -25.03 11.44 25.21
N ASN A 358 -25.89 12.35 24.76
CA ASN A 358 -25.47 13.49 23.93
C ASN A 358 -24.55 14.44 24.72
N ASP A 359 -24.87 14.73 25.99
CA ASP A 359 -24.02 15.53 26.88
C ASP A 359 -22.66 14.85 27.10
N LEU A 360 -22.62 13.53 27.21
CA LEU A 360 -21.40 12.75 27.29
C LEU A 360 -20.54 12.92 26.02
N ILE A 361 -21.11 12.83 24.81
CA ILE A 361 -20.40 13.07 23.56
C ILE A 361 -19.78 14.47 23.52
N LEU A 362 -20.50 15.49 23.97
CA LEU A 362 -19.97 16.86 24.04
C LEU A 362 -18.78 16.95 25.00
N LYS A 363 -18.82 16.26 26.15
CA LYS A 363 -17.70 16.19 27.11
C LYS A 363 -16.47 15.47 26.57
N LEU A 364 -16.61 14.59 25.56
CA LEU A 364 -15.51 13.91 24.89
C LEU A 364 -14.74 14.78 23.89
N THR A 365 -15.37 15.81 23.34
CA THR A 365 -14.80 16.66 22.29
C THR A 365 -13.39 17.23 22.63
N PRO A 366 -13.12 17.75 23.83
CA PRO A 366 -11.78 18.25 24.20
C PRO A 366 -10.68 17.19 24.20
N PHE A 367 -11.03 15.90 24.35
CA PHE A 367 -10.06 14.80 24.42
C PHE A 367 -9.72 14.22 23.04
N ILE A 368 -10.39 14.64 21.95
CA ILE A 368 -10.15 14.11 20.60
C ILE A 368 -8.67 14.23 20.20
N SER A 369 -8.03 15.36 20.49
CA SER A 369 -6.61 15.59 20.14
C SER A 369 -5.68 14.64 20.91
N VAL A 370 -5.91 14.44 22.20
CA VAL A 370 -5.11 13.56 23.04
C VAL A 370 -5.22 12.10 22.59
N ILE A 371 -6.45 11.64 22.36
CA ILE A 371 -6.70 10.28 21.87
C ILE A 371 -6.09 10.06 20.47
N LYS A 372 -6.08 11.08 19.62
CA LYS A 372 -5.42 11.03 18.31
C LYS A 372 -3.90 10.85 18.45
N ILE A 373 -3.28 11.52 19.41
CA ILE A 373 -1.85 11.34 19.73
C ILE A 373 -1.60 9.92 20.23
N ASN A 374 -2.43 9.42 21.15
CA ASN A 374 -2.32 8.04 21.62
C ASN A 374 -2.45 7.03 20.47
N SER A 375 -3.47 7.19 19.61
CA SER A 375 -3.67 6.28 18.48
C SER A 375 -2.49 6.29 17.52
N HIS A 376 -1.85 7.44 17.31
CA HIS A 376 -0.66 7.58 16.48
C HIS A 376 0.54 6.82 17.06
N TRP A 377 0.83 7.00 18.36
CA TRP A 377 1.95 6.30 19.02
C TRP A 377 1.70 4.79 19.16
N LEU A 378 0.44 4.40 19.40
CA LEU A 378 0.06 2.98 19.40
C LEU A 378 0.25 2.35 18.00
N ALA A 379 -0.08 3.07 16.94
CA ALA A 379 0.14 2.60 15.56
C ALA A 379 1.64 2.48 15.22
N ILE A 380 2.47 3.43 15.67
CA ILE A 380 3.94 3.34 15.56
C ILE A 380 4.46 2.12 16.31
N LEU A 381 4.07 1.96 17.55
CA LEU A 381 4.48 0.82 18.38
C LEU A 381 4.11 -0.52 17.74
N ASP A 382 2.90 -0.62 17.23
CA ASP A 382 2.38 -1.81 16.55
C ASP A 382 3.20 -2.16 15.29
N CYS A 383 3.55 -1.16 14.47
CA CYS A 383 4.45 -1.35 13.32
C CYS A 383 5.84 -1.84 13.76
N LEU A 384 6.42 -1.25 14.81
CA LEU A 384 7.75 -1.60 15.29
C LEU A 384 7.78 -3.01 15.91
N CYS A 385 6.73 -3.40 16.64
CA CYS A 385 6.54 -4.78 17.11
C CYS A 385 6.39 -5.74 15.91
N GLY A 386 5.59 -5.37 14.90
CA GLY A 386 5.45 -6.15 13.66
C GLY A 386 6.78 -6.37 12.95
N PHE A 387 7.65 -5.36 12.89
CA PHE A 387 9.00 -5.50 12.34
C PHE A 387 9.91 -6.36 13.22
N GLY A 388 9.74 -6.35 14.54
CA GLY A 388 10.43 -7.25 15.45
C GLY A 388 10.07 -8.71 15.16
N ILE A 389 8.77 -9.02 15.06
CA ILE A 389 8.28 -10.37 14.70
C ILE A 389 8.79 -10.80 13.32
N LEU A 390 8.74 -9.90 12.34
CA LEU A 390 9.25 -10.16 10.99
C LEU A 390 10.73 -10.50 11.01
N ALA A 391 11.54 -9.71 11.72
CA ALA A 391 12.99 -9.90 11.81
C ALA A 391 13.36 -11.25 12.43
N GLU A 392 12.67 -11.67 13.47
CA GLU A 392 12.87 -12.97 14.10
C GLU A 392 12.46 -14.12 13.18
N LYS A 393 11.23 -14.08 12.67
CA LYS A 393 10.69 -15.17 11.83
C LYS A 393 11.44 -15.39 10.52
N MET A 394 11.89 -14.30 9.88
CA MET A 394 12.52 -14.33 8.55
C MET A 394 14.04 -14.15 8.61
N ASN A 395 14.61 -14.12 9.80
CA ASN A 395 16.04 -13.92 10.03
C ASN A 395 16.58 -12.69 9.26
N TYR A 396 15.96 -11.51 9.51
CA TYR A 396 16.38 -10.24 8.95
C TYR A 396 17.43 -9.57 9.84
N SER A 397 18.34 -8.81 9.25
CA SER A 397 19.44 -8.15 9.96
C SER A 397 19.25 -6.64 10.06
N TYR A 398 19.91 -6.04 11.06
CA TYR A 398 19.96 -4.58 11.25
C TYR A 398 20.67 -3.89 10.08
N PRO A 399 20.03 -2.93 9.37
CA PRO A 399 20.67 -2.16 8.30
C PRO A 399 21.44 -0.97 8.89
N ALA A 400 22.70 -0.79 8.50
CA ALA A 400 23.49 0.40 8.84
C ALA A 400 23.26 1.51 7.82
N ILE A 401 22.50 2.55 8.19
CA ILE A 401 22.25 3.71 7.32
C ILE A 401 23.20 4.85 7.72
N ASN A 402 23.82 5.48 6.72
CA ASN A 402 24.77 6.56 6.87
C ASN A 402 24.55 7.67 5.82
N ASN A 403 25.46 8.65 5.78
CA ASN A 403 25.41 9.73 4.80
C ASN A 403 26.26 9.48 3.55
N SER A 404 26.73 8.25 3.31
CA SER A 404 27.48 7.90 2.11
C SER A 404 26.59 7.87 0.87
N ASN A 405 27.22 7.74 -0.31
CA ASN A 405 26.54 7.50 -1.57
C ASN A 405 26.66 6.04 -2.04
N GLU A 406 26.94 5.13 -1.13
CA GLU A 406 27.10 3.70 -1.42
C GLU A 406 25.87 2.91 -0.97
N ILE A 407 25.62 1.79 -1.63
CA ILE A 407 24.71 0.73 -1.19
C ILE A 407 25.50 -0.57 -1.29
N LYS A 408 25.74 -1.20 -0.13
CA LYS A 408 26.43 -2.48 -0.03
C LYS A 408 25.52 -3.47 0.68
N ILE A 409 25.12 -4.49 -0.04
CA ILE A 409 24.26 -5.58 0.44
C ILE A 409 25.07 -6.88 0.34
N ILE A 410 25.19 -7.60 1.44
CA ILE A 410 25.85 -8.89 1.51
C ILE A 410 24.81 -9.96 1.78
N GLU A 411 24.79 -11.01 0.95
CA GLU A 411 23.83 -12.10 1.02
C GLU A 411 22.36 -11.61 1.07
N GLY A 412 22.03 -10.65 0.16
CA GLY A 412 20.67 -10.13 0.03
C GLY A 412 19.69 -11.18 -0.49
N ARG A 413 18.46 -11.19 0.03
CA ARG A 413 17.37 -12.11 -0.35
C ARG A 413 16.14 -11.31 -0.75
N HIS A 414 15.31 -11.88 -1.60
CA HIS A 414 14.07 -11.23 -2.04
C HIS A 414 12.91 -11.57 -1.08
N PRO A 415 12.37 -10.61 -0.32
CA PRO A 415 11.45 -10.89 0.78
C PRO A 415 10.19 -11.65 0.33
N VAL A 416 9.63 -11.30 -0.83
CA VAL A 416 8.40 -11.92 -1.32
C VAL A 416 8.66 -13.31 -1.91
N ILE A 417 9.75 -13.48 -2.67
CA ILE A 417 10.06 -14.80 -3.27
C ILE A 417 10.47 -15.78 -2.17
N GLU A 418 11.32 -15.34 -1.24
CA GLU A 418 11.77 -16.17 -0.11
C GLU A 418 10.59 -16.70 0.71
N SER A 419 9.58 -15.88 0.99
CA SER A 419 8.42 -16.28 1.78
C SER A 419 7.55 -17.37 1.12
N LYS A 420 7.68 -17.58 -0.19
CA LYS A 420 6.94 -18.61 -0.96
C LYS A 420 7.73 -19.89 -1.21
N LEU A 421 9.06 -19.83 -1.06
CA LEU A 421 9.90 -20.98 -1.35
C LEU A 421 9.82 -21.99 -0.21
N PRO A 422 9.77 -23.31 -0.55
CA PRO A 422 9.84 -24.35 0.46
C PRO A 422 11.21 -24.36 1.13
N TYR A 423 11.27 -24.80 2.38
CA TYR A 423 12.50 -24.85 3.17
C TYR A 423 13.63 -25.65 2.50
N GLU A 424 13.27 -26.64 1.71
CA GLU A 424 14.22 -27.51 0.97
C GLU A 424 14.91 -26.80 -0.21
N ASN A 425 14.30 -25.73 -0.72
CA ASN A 425 14.83 -24.93 -1.84
C ASN A 425 14.87 -23.44 -1.48
N PRO A 426 15.78 -23.03 -0.59
CA PRO A 426 15.85 -21.65 -0.13
C PRO A 426 16.24 -20.69 -1.25
N TYR A 427 15.92 -19.43 -1.08
CA TYR A 427 16.37 -18.37 -1.99
C TYR A 427 17.89 -18.26 -2.00
N ILE A 428 18.50 -18.17 -3.19
CA ILE A 428 19.94 -18.01 -3.33
C ILE A 428 20.31 -16.55 -3.08
N PRO A 429 21.05 -16.25 -2.00
CA PRO A 429 21.38 -14.87 -1.65
C PRO A 429 22.43 -14.27 -2.58
N ASN A 430 22.34 -12.95 -2.83
CA ASN A 430 23.19 -12.25 -3.75
C ASN A 430 23.81 -11.00 -3.12
N ASP A 431 25.06 -10.70 -3.51
CA ASP A 431 25.81 -9.54 -3.08
C ASP A 431 25.65 -8.42 -4.10
N ILE A 432 25.39 -7.19 -3.63
CA ILE A 432 25.27 -5.99 -4.46
C ILE A 432 26.12 -4.89 -3.83
N SER A 433 26.95 -4.25 -4.67
CA SER A 433 27.70 -3.07 -4.28
C SER A 433 27.63 -2.03 -5.39
N VAL A 434 26.99 -0.89 -5.11
CA VAL A 434 26.88 0.24 -6.05
C VAL A 434 27.26 1.54 -5.36
N SER A 435 27.99 2.40 -6.09
CA SER A 435 28.43 3.70 -5.61
C SER A 435 28.50 4.71 -6.76
N ASN A 436 28.38 6.00 -6.47
CA ASN A 436 28.50 7.04 -7.49
C ASN A 436 29.92 7.17 -8.07
N GLU A 437 30.95 6.61 -7.40
CA GLU A 437 32.36 6.87 -7.71
C GLU A 437 33.01 5.76 -8.54
N SER A 438 32.72 4.50 -8.22
CA SER A 438 33.47 3.37 -8.83
C SER A 438 32.54 2.36 -9.51
N ASN A 439 31.40 2.09 -8.97
CA ASN A 439 30.49 1.00 -9.37
C ASN A 439 29.07 1.58 -9.61
N GLN A 440 29.01 2.59 -10.49
CA GLN A 440 27.79 3.38 -10.69
C GLN A 440 26.70 2.57 -11.38
N ILE A 441 27.07 1.85 -12.43
CA ILE A 441 26.15 1.04 -13.24
C ILE A 441 26.59 -0.42 -13.19
N LEU A 442 25.73 -1.28 -12.65
CA LEU A 442 25.89 -2.73 -12.74
C LEU A 442 25.14 -3.24 -13.97
N MET A 443 25.89 -3.60 -15.00
CA MET A 443 25.35 -4.20 -16.20
C MET A 443 25.17 -5.70 -15.96
N ILE A 444 23.91 -6.15 -15.82
CA ILE A 444 23.58 -7.53 -15.43
C ILE A 444 23.09 -8.31 -16.64
N THR A 445 23.90 -9.24 -17.12
CA THR A 445 23.57 -10.14 -18.25
C THR A 445 23.21 -11.54 -17.75
N GLY A 446 22.66 -12.34 -18.62
CA GLY A 446 22.31 -13.73 -18.34
C GLY A 446 21.02 -14.16 -19.02
N PRO A 447 20.73 -15.47 -19.03
CA PRO A 447 19.56 -16.02 -19.70
C PRO A 447 18.24 -15.56 -19.04
N ASN A 448 17.16 -15.65 -19.81
CA ASN A 448 15.83 -15.50 -19.23
C ASN A 448 15.58 -16.61 -18.20
N MET A 449 14.82 -16.36 -17.16
CA MET A 449 14.57 -17.24 -16.01
C MET A 449 15.76 -17.39 -15.04
N SER A 450 16.92 -16.76 -15.29
CA SER A 450 18.08 -16.82 -14.37
C SER A 450 17.87 -16.05 -13.06
N GLY A 451 16.88 -15.13 -13.01
CA GLY A 451 16.59 -14.34 -11.82
C GLY A 451 17.09 -12.89 -11.84
N LYS A 452 17.47 -12.36 -13.02
CA LYS A 452 17.91 -10.94 -13.16
C LYS A 452 16.90 -9.96 -12.54
N SER A 453 15.64 -10.01 -12.97
CA SER A 453 14.58 -9.14 -12.46
C SER A 453 14.34 -9.29 -10.96
N ALA A 454 14.50 -10.50 -10.42
CA ALA A 454 14.39 -10.76 -8.99
C ALA A 454 15.51 -10.08 -8.19
N ILE A 455 16.74 -10.07 -8.70
CA ILE A 455 17.90 -9.40 -8.09
C ILE A 455 17.72 -7.87 -8.09
N LEU A 456 17.18 -7.30 -9.19
CA LEU A 456 16.88 -5.87 -9.24
C LEU A 456 15.84 -5.49 -8.18
N ARG A 457 14.69 -6.18 -8.18
CA ARG A 457 13.61 -5.94 -7.21
C ARG A 457 14.07 -6.17 -5.78
N GLN A 458 14.83 -7.22 -5.51
CA GLN A 458 15.46 -7.48 -4.21
C GLN A 458 16.20 -6.26 -3.69
N THR A 459 17.04 -5.64 -4.51
CA THR A 459 17.84 -4.48 -4.13
C THR A 459 16.95 -3.31 -3.73
N ALA A 460 15.93 -2.97 -4.54
CA ALA A 460 15.00 -1.89 -4.20
C ALA A 460 14.18 -2.19 -2.94
N LEU A 461 13.71 -3.43 -2.76
CA LEU A 461 12.93 -3.81 -1.60
C LEU A 461 13.75 -3.79 -0.31
N ILE A 462 15.04 -4.19 -0.36
CA ILE A 462 15.96 -4.08 0.79
C ILE A 462 16.16 -2.60 1.17
N VAL A 463 16.41 -1.73 0.19
CA VAL A 463 16.55 -0.28 0.41
C VAL A 463 15.28 0.32 1.00
N LEU A 464 14.12 -0.05 0.46
CA LEU A 464 12.82 0.42 0.95
C LEU A 464 12.59 -0.04 2.41
N LEU A 465 12.80 -1.33 2.72
CA LEU A 465 12.65 -1.86 4.06
C LEU A 465 13.55 -1.14 5.06
N ALA A 466 14.81 -0.90 4.70
CA ALA A 466 15.72 -0.13 5.53
C ALA A 466 15.19 1.29 5.80
N GLN A 467 14.63 1.98 4.80
CA GLN A 467 14.15 3.36 4.92
C GLN A 467 12.72 3.51 5.44
N ILE A 468 12.00 2.42 5.71
CA ILE A 468 10.79 2.45 6.54
C ILE A 468 11.06 2.15 8.02
N GLY A 469 12.29 1.75 8.37
CA GLY A 469 12.70 1.43 9.73
C GLY A 469 12.61 -0.05 10.10
N SER A 470 12.44 -0.95 9.10
CA SER A 470 12.48 -2.40 9.30
C SER A 470 13.91 -2.95 9.23
N PHE A 471 14.14 -4.12 9.83
CA PHE A 471 15.27 -4.95 9.48
C PHE A 471 15.11 -5.51 8.07
N VAL A 472 16.19 -5.99 7.47
CA VAL A 472 16.29 -6.31 6.05
C VAL A 472 16.67 -7.76 5.78
N PRO A 473 16.18 -8.37 4.68
CA PRO A 473 16.51 -9.74 4.27
C PRO A 473 17.92 -9.82 3.67
N ALA A 474 18.93 -9.66 4.50
CA ALA A 474 20.33 -9.76 4.11
C ALA A 474 21.17 -10.13 5.34
N LYS A 475 22.39 -10.59 5.13
CA LYS A 475 23.35 -10.81 6.22
C LYS A 475 23.89 -9.49 6.77
N ARG A 476 24.16 -8.52 5.89
CA ARG A 476 24.64 -7.18 6.24
C ARG A 476 24.26 -6.18 5.17
N VAL A 477 23.77 -5.04 5.60
CA VAL A 477 23.51 -3.89 4.72
C VAL A 477 24.17 -2.64 5.30
N GLU A 478 24.94 -1.97 4.46
CA GLU A 478 25.49 -0.65 4.72
C GLU A 478 25.09 0.26 3.55
N MET A 479 24.37 1.34 3.83
CA MET A 479 23.89 2.19 2.75
C MET A 479 23.74 3.65 3.16
N GLY A 480 23.95 4.51 2.18
CA GLY A 480 23.50 5.90 2.26
C GLY A 480 22.01 6.02 1.93
N PHE A 481 21.43 7.21 2.18
CA PHE A 481 20.07 7.50 1.79
C PHE A 481 19.85 7.40 0.28
N VAL A 482 18.72 6.81 -0.09
CA VAL A 482 18.16 6.87 -1.43
C VAL A 482 16.96 7.80 -1.37
N ASP A 483 16.95 8.87 -2.17
CA ASP A 483 15.86 9.85 -2.20
C ASP A 483 14.81 9.56 -3.25
N LYS A 484 15.18 8.78 -4.28
CA LYS A 484 14.26 8.36 -5.35
C LYS A 484 14.56 6.92 -5.77
N ILE A 485 13.52 6.12 -5.87
CA ILE A 485 13.60 4.77 -6.44
C ILE A 485 12.80 4.75 -7.73
N PHE A 486 13.47 4.34 -8.80
CA PHE A 486 12.86 4.17 -10.11
C PHE A 486 12.99 2.73 -10.57
N THR A 487 11.91 2.18 -11.11
CA THR A 487 11.93 0.85 -11.70
C THR A 487 11.28 0.86 -13.07
N ARG A 488 11.96 0.26 -14.03
CA ARG A 488 11.39 -0.17 -15.29
C ARG A 488 11.62 -1.67 -15.41
N VAL A 489 10.63 -2.46 -14.98
CA VAL A 489 10.74 -3.93 -14.88
C VAL A 489 9.48 -4.56 -15.48
N GLY A 490 9.66 -5.38 -16.52
CA GLY A 490 8.59 -6.13 -17.18
C GLY A 490 7.77 -5.30 -18.20
N ALA A 491 7.05 -5.98 -19.09
CA ALA A 491 6.08 -5.37 -19.99
C ALA A 491 4.70 -5.43 -19.32
N SER A 492 4.15 -4.30 -18.93
CA SER A 492 2.73 -4.22 -18.60
C SER A 492 1.96 -3.97 -19.89
N ASP A 493 1.33 -5.00 -20.44
CA ASP A 493 0.41 -4.87 -21.55
C ASP A 493 -0.85 -4.13 -21.09
N ASN A 494 -0.88 -2.83 -21.30
CA ASN A 494 -2.06 -2.03 -21.03
C ASN A 494 -2.92 -1.89 -22.29
N ILE A 495 -3.44 -3.02 -22.77
CA ILE A 495 -4.27 -3.13 -23.98
C ILE A 495 -5.50 -2.20 -23.92
N SER A 496 -5.93 -1.81 -22.70
CA SER A 496 -7.14 -0.99 -22.51
C SER A 496 -7.01 0.46 -23.00
N ILE A 497 -5.79 0.98 -23.18
CA ILE A 497 -5.55 2.39 -23.61
C ILE A 497 -5.11 2.46 -25.07
N GLY A 498 -4.85 1.32 -25.74
CA GLY A 498 -4.45 1.28 -27.16
C GLY A 498 -3.03 1.83 -27.42
N GLU A 499 -2.21 2.02 -26.39
CA GLU A 499 -0.79 2.39 -26.54
C GLU A 499 0.07 1.16 -26.86
N SER A 500 1.05 1.35 -27.75
CA SER A 500 2.09 0.33 -27.98
C SER A 500 2.88 0.07 -26.71
N THR A 501 3.16 -1.21 -26.40
CA THR A 501 4.01 -1.61 -25.27
C THR A 501 5.36 -0.90 -25.27
N PHE A 502 5.91 -0.63 -26.46
CA PHE A 502 7.15 0.13 -26.61
C PHE A 502 6.98 1.61 -26.25
N MET A 503 5.84 2.24 -26.57
CA MET A 503 5.57 3.63 -26.20
C MET A 503 5.44 3.78 -24.68
N VAL A 504 4.77 2.84 -24.00
CA VAL A 504 4.68 2.81 -22.54
C VAL A 504 6.08 2.69 -21.93
N GLU A 505 6.92 1.80 -22.48
CA GLU A 505 8.32 1.64 -22.06
C GLU A 505 9.12 2.94 -22.18
N MET A 506 8.99 3.63 -23.31
CA MET A 506 9.69 4.91 -23.55
C MET A 506 9.18 6.03 -22.64
N ASN A 507 7.89 6.08 -22.36
CA ASN A 507 7.30 7.05 -21.43
C ASN A 507 7.83 6.84 -20.01
N GLU A 508 7.91 5.59 -19.54
CA GLU A 508 8.49 5.24 -18.24
C GLU A 508 9.99 5.61 -18.19
N ALA A 509 10.74 5.25 -19.22
CA ALA A 509 12.16 5.59 -19.33
C ALA A 509 12.40 7.10 -19.33
N ALA A 510 11.59 7.87 -20.09
CA ALA A 510 11.66 9.32 -20.11
C ALA A 510 11.33 9.94 -18.75
N ALA A 511 10.34 9.41 -18.03
CA ALA A 511 10.00 9.86 -16.68
C ALA A 511 11.18 9.65 -15.72
N ILE A 512 11.89 8.52 -15.81
CA ILE A 512 13.09 8.25 -15.02
C ILE A 512 14.19 9.27 -15.33
N ILE A 513 14.55 9.40 -16.61
CA ILE A 513 15.66 10.25 -17.06
C ILE A 513 15.47 11.72 -16.67
N ASN A 514 14.25 12.23 -16.74
CA ASN A 514 13.93 13.62 -16.42
C ASN A 514 13.86 13.92 -14.90
N ASN A 515 13.89 12.91 -14.03
CA ASN A 515 13.71 13.08 -12.59
C ASN A 515 14.90 12.58 -11.75
N ILE A 516 16.06 12.39 -12.33
CA ILE A 516 17.26 11.89 -11.67
C ILE A 516 17.77 12.84 -10.57
N SER A 517 18.29 12.27 -9.49
CA SER A 517 19.05 12.96 -8.42
C SER A 517 20.38 12.25 -8.14
N ASN A 518 21.24 12.85 -7.32
CA ASN A 518 22.51 12.25 -6.91
C ASN A 518 22.36 11.06 -5.94
N LYS A 519 21.16 10.87 -5.35
CA LYS A 519 20.86 9.76 -4.45
C LYS A 519 19.87 8.75 -5.05
N SER A 520 19.51 8.90 -6.33
CA SER A 520 18.59 7.99 -7.01
C SER A 520 19.16 6.58 -7.12
N LEU A 521 18.26 5.61 -6.97
CA LEU A 521 18.45 4.20 -7.31
C LEU A 521 17.55 3.88 -8.51
N ILE A 522 18.17 3.45 -9.61
CA ILE A 522 17.49 3.18 -10.88
C ILE A 522 17.62 1.69 -11.21
N LEU A 523 16.51 1.05 -11.52
CA LEU A 523 16.44 -0.36 -11.90
C LEU A 523 15.83 -0.48 -13.29
N LEU A 524 16.64 -0.86 -14.26
CA LEU A 524 16.23 -1.02 -15.66
C LEU A 524 16.33 -2.49 -16.04
N ASP A 525 15.23 -3.05 -16.52
CA ASP A 525 15.13 -4.44 -16.91
C ASP A 525 14.66 -4.57 -18.36
N GLU A 526 15.50 -5.14 -19.20
CA GLU A 526 15.24 -5.45 -20.61
C GLU A 526 14.74 -4.26 -21.44
N ILE A 527 15.38 -3.09 -21.32
CA ILE A 527 15.07 -1.91 -22.13
C ILE A 527 15.34 -2.17 -23.62
N GLY A 528 14.42 -1.71 -24.49
CA GLY A 528 14.52 -1.85 -25.94
C GLY A 528 13.93 -3.14 -26.50
N ARG A 529 13.24 -3.96 -25.68
CA ARG A 529 12.68 -5.24 -26.12
C ARG A 529 11.48 -5.10 -27.08
N GLY A 530 10.78 -3.98 -27.04
CA GLY A 530 9.56 -3.74 -27.82
C GLY A 530 9.76 -3.27 -29.26
N THR A 531 11.01 -3.19 -29.74
CA THR A 531 11.37 -2.71 -31.08
C THR A 531 12.37 -3.64 -31.78
N SER A 532 12.93 -3.20 -32.94
CA SER A 532 13.98 -3.97 -33.63
C SER A 532 15.22 -4.14 -32.75
N THR A 533 15.96 -5.22 -32.93
CA THR A 533 17.15 -5.52 -32.10
C THR A 533 18.16 -4.37 -32.11
N TYR A 534 18.44 -3.79 -33.27
CA TYR A 534 19.41 -2.70 -33.40
C TYR A 534 18.94 -1.40 -32.75
N ASP A 535 17.65 -1.03 -32.93
CA ASP A 535 17.08 0.12 -32.25
C ASP A 535 17.09 -0.08 -30.74
N GLY A 536 16.73 -1.29 -30.27
CA GLY A 536 16.73 -1.64 -28.85
C GLY A 536 18.09 -1.53 -28.20
N ILE A 537 19.15 -2.08 -28.84
CA ILE A 537 20.54 -1.98 -28.38
C ILE A 537 20.98 -0.51 -28.40
N SER A 538 20.67 0.26 -29.44
CA SER A 538 21.08 1.65 -29.56
C SER A 538 20.48 2.52 -28.46
N ILE A 539 19.19 2.32 -28.14
CA ILE A 539 18.52 3.05 -27.06
C ILE A 539 19.08 2.65 -25.71
N ALA A 540 19.26 1.35 -25.45
CA ALA A 540 19.79 0.85 -24.19
C ALA A 540 21.24 1.35 -23.95
N TRP A 541 22.07 1.37 -24.98
CA TRP A 541 23.44 1.92 -24.95
C TRP A 541 23.43 3.42 -24.63
N ALA A 542 22.67 4.21 -25.40
CA ALA A 542 22.60 5.65 -25.23
C ALA A 542 22.06 6.03 -23.83
N MET A 543 21.09 5.27 -23.29
CA MET A 543 20.61 5.48 -21.94
C MET A 543 21.67 5.19 -20.88
N ALA A 544 22.43 4.09 -21.02
CA ALA A 544 23.49 3.74 -20.07
C ALA A 544 24.63 4.78 -20.11
N GLU A 545 25.02 5.25 -21.29
CA GLU A 545 25.98 6.33 -21.49
C GLU A 545 25.50 7.64 -20.85
N PHE A 546 24.26 8.05 -21.12
CA PHE A 546 23.67 9.23 -20.52
C PHE A 546 23.67 9.17 -18.98
N LEU A 547 23.28 8.02 -18.38
CA LEU A 547 23.30 7.82 -16.94
C LEU A 547 24.72 7.87 -16.37
N HIS A 548 25.71 7.30 -17.08
CA HIS A 548 27.11 7.32 -16.68
C HIS A 548 27.66 8.75 -16.65
N ASP A 549 27.41 9.53 -17.71
CA ASP A 549 27.96 10.89 -17.88
C ASP A 549 27.14 11.95 -17.15
N HIS A 550 25.97 11.58 -16.62
CA HIS A 550 25.09 12.51 -15.90
C HIS A 550 25.81 13.10 -14.66
N PRO A 551 25.72 14.42 -14.40
CA PRO A 551 26.39 15.07 -13.27
C PRO A 551 26.05 14.47 -11.90
N PHE A 552 24.85 13.94 -11.74
CA PHE A 552 24.39 13.30 -10.50
C PHE A 552 24.87 11.86 -10.33
N LYS A 553 25.39 11.22 -11.34
CA LYS A 553 25.92 9.84 -11.31
C LYS A 553 24.99 8.87 -10.57
N PRO A 554 23.72 8.71 -10.99
CA PRO A 554 22.75 7.89 -10.27
C PRO A 554 23.19 6.43 -10.21
N LYS A 555 22.94 5.78 -9.07
CA LYS A 555 23.19 4.34 -8.89
C LYS A 555 22.23 3.53 -9.73
N THR A 556 22.74 2.69 -10.63
CA THR A 556 21.90 1.97 -11.61
C THR A 556 22.22 0.49 -11.66
N LEU A 557 21.18 -0.36 -11.60
CA LEU A 557 21.23 -1.76 -11.96
C LEU A 557 20.54 -1.92 -13.31
N PHE A 558 21.25 -2.38 -14.32
CA PHE A 558 20.78 -2.48 -15.69
C PHE A 558 20.81 -3.95 -16.14
N ALA A 559 19.66 -4.63 -16.09
CA ALA A 559 19.57 -5.99 -16.60
C ALA A 559 19.21 -5.98 -18.09
N THR A 560 19.94 -6.76 -18.86
CA THR A 560 19.73 -6.85 -20.31
C THR A 560 20.03 -8.26 -20.85
N HIS A 561 19.48 -8.56 -22.00
CA HIS A 561 19.82 -9.75 -22.78
C HIS A 561 20.77 -9.43 -23.96
N TYR A 562 21.09 -8.16 -24.17
CA TYR A 562 22.03 -7.72 -25.20
C TYR A 562 23.47 -7.92 -24.72
N HIS A 563 24.17 -8.88 -25.32
CA HIS A 563 25.57 -9.18 -24.96
C HIS A 563 26.54 -8.10 -25.43
N GLU A 564 26.17 -7.35 -26.45
CA GLU A 564 26.94 -6.25 -27.02
C GLU A 564 27.21 -5.14 -26.02
N ILE A 565 26.27 -4.89 -25.13
CA ILE A 565 26.38 -3.87 -24.07
C ILE A 565 27.50 -4.17 -23.08
N ASN A 566 27.97 -5.43 -22.97
CA ASN A 566 29.12 -5.77 -22.13
C ASN A 566 30.40 -5.01 -22.50
N MET A 567 30.52 -4.56 -23.77
CA MET A 567 31.67 -3.77 -24.21
C MET A 567 31.75 -2.38 -23.57
N MET A 568 30.66 -1.90 -22.97
CA MET A 568 30.66 -0.60 -22.28
C MET A 568 31.63 -0.57 -21.10
N SER A 569 31.87 -1.68 -20.42
CA SER A 569 32.83 -1.74 -19.32
C SER A 569 34.28 -1.50 -19.75
N ASP A 570 34.61 -1.70 -21.03
CA ASP A 570 35.93 -1.45 -21.57
C ASP A 570 36.16 0.05 -21.86
N THR A 571 35.07 0.81 -22.03
CA THR A 571 35.13 2.23 -22.40
C THR A 571 34.76 3.15 -21.21
N PHE A 572 33.89 2.71 -20.32
CA PHE A 572 33.32 3.52 -19.22
C PHE A 572 33.76 2.97 -17.86
N GLU A 573 34.59 3.70 -17.14
CA GLU A 573 35.24 3.25 -15.88
C GLU A 573 34.28 2.88 -14.76
N ARG A 574 33.08 3.48 -14.73
CA ARG A 574 32.08 3.26 -13.66
C ARG A 574 30.95 2.28 -14.07
N ILE A 575 31.10 1.62 -15.22
CA ILE A 575 30.20 0.55 -15.67
C ILE A 575 30.88 -0.78 -15.44
N ASN A 576 30.26 -1.66 -14.67
CA ASN A 576 30.82 -2.97 -14.37
C ASN A 576 29.86 -4.08 -14.79
N ASN A 577 30.41 -5.09 -15.47
CA ASN A 577 29.67 -6.23 -15.95
C ASN A 577 29.50 -7.28 -14.86
N TYR A 578 28.28 -7.78 -14.75
CA TYR A 578 27.92 -8.92 -13.94
C TYR A 578 27.08 -9.90 -14.75
N ASN A 579 27.11 -11.15 -14.37
CA ASN A 579 26.19 -12.12 -14.94
C ASN A 579 25.57 -13.01 -13.87
N VAL A 580 24.38 -13.52 -14.16
CA VAL A 580 23.74 -14.54 -13.30
C VAL A 580 24.22 -15.89 -13.75
N SER A 581 24.99 -16.55 -12.87
CA SER A 581 25.71 -17.78 -13.19
C SER A 581 24.80 -18.97 -13.52
N VAL A 582 25.25 -19.74 -14.50
CA VAL A 582 24.60 -20.94 -15.02
C VAL A 582 25.63 -22.05 -15.07
N LYS A 583 25.25 -23.27 -14.69
CA LYS A 583 26.09 -24.45 -14.84
C LYS A 583 25.54 -25.30 -15.98
N GLU A 584 26.38 -25.49 -16.99
CA GLU A 584 26.10 -26.41 -18.10
C GLU A 584 26.52 -27.81 -17.71
N THR A 585 25.63 -28.77 -17.95
CA THR A 585 25.89 -30.19 -17.92
C THR A 585 25.53 -30.79 -19.30
N ASP A 586 26.07 -31.89 -19.71
CA ASP A 586 26.01 -32.43 -21.08
C ASP A 586 24.60 -32.39 -21.74
N ASN A 587 23.53 -32.42 -20.94
CA ASN A 587 22.15 -32.36 -21.43
C ASN A 587 21.24 -31.32 -20.79
N ASN A 588 21.70 -30.63 -19.74
CA ASN A 588 20.84 -29.71 -18.96
C ASN A 588 21.60 -28.41 -18.57
N VAL A 589 20.85 -27.36 -18.45
CA VAL A 589 21.33 -26.08 -17.91
C VAL A 589 20.74 -25.89 -16.52
N ILE A 590 21.60 -25.73 -15.52
CA ILE A 590 21.19 -25.49 -14.14
C ILE A 590 21.42 -24.01 -13.84
N PHE A 591 20.35 -23.28 -13.53
CA PHE A 591 20.41 -21.87 -13.11
C PHE A 591 20.85 -21.80 -11.66
N LEU A 592 22.09 -21.34 -11.43
CA LEU A 592 22.63 -21.18 -10.07
C LEU A 592 22.09 -19.95 -9.37
N ARG A 593 21.47 -19.03 -10.11
CA ARG A 593 20.85 -17.79 -9.59
C ARG A 593 21.79 -16.93 -8.75
N LYS A 594 23.10 -17.07 -8.92
CA LYS A 594 24.15 -16.32 -8.22
C LYS A 594 24.72 -15.26 -9.15
N LEU A 595 24.71 -14.00 -8.70
CA LEU A 595 25.34 -12.88 -9.39
C LEU A 595 26.87 -12.98 -9.22
N VAL A 596 27.60 -12.94 -10.33
CA VAL A 596 29.06 -12.99 -10.34
C VAL A 596 29.63 -11.91 -11.26
N PRO A 597 30.82 -11.36 -10.97
CA PRO A 597 31.49 -10.42 -11.86
C PRO A 597 31.78 -11.01 -13.25
N GLY A 598 31.73 -10.14 -14.27
CA GLY A 598 31.98 -10.50 -15.67
C GLY A 598 30.69 -10.63 -16.50
N GLY A 599 30.80 -10.44 -17.81
CA GLY A 599 29.71 -10.57 -18.76
C GLY A 599 29.43 -12.03 -19.17
N SER A 600 28.19 -12.36 -19.53
CA SER A 600 27.86 -13.63 -20.18
C SER A 600 28.10 -13.54 -21.68
N ALA A 601 28.81 -14.52 -22.25
CA ALA A 601 29.09 -14.57 -23.67
C ALA A 601 28.11 -15.44 -24.48
N HIS A 602 27.23 -16.19 -23.82
CA HIS A 602 26.36 -17.18 -24.47
C HIS A 602 24.87 -16.92 -24.23
N SER A 603 24.08 -17.17 -25.28
CA SER A 603 22.62 -17.14 -25.24
C SER A 603 22.07 -18.54 -24.91
N PHE A 604 21.16 -18.62 -23.94
CA PHE A 604 20.55 -19.89 -23.50
C PHE A 604 19.09 -20.08 -23.95
N GLY A 605 18.60 -19.24 -24.86
CA GLY A 605 17.19 -19.27 -25.29
C GLY A 605 16.73 -20.61 -25.82
N ILE A 606 17.57 -21.31 -26.60
CA ILE A 606 17.25 -22.66 -27.14
C ILE A 606 17.20 -23.69 -26.03
N HIS A 607 18.02 -23.59 -24.99
CA HIS A 607 17.97 -24.48 -23.82
C HIS A 607 16.68 -24.29 -23.03
N VAL A 608 16.25 -23.05 -22.83
CA VAL A 608 14.97 -22.74 -22.17
C VAL A 608 13.81 -23.28 -22.98
N ALA A 609 13.83 -23.15 -24.32
CA ALA A 609 12.81 -23.72 -25.19
C ALA A 609 12.74 -25.27 -25.07
N SER A 610 13.88 -25.91 -24.93
CA SER A 610 13.96 -27.37 -24.69
C SER A 610 13.36 -27.75 -23.34
N MET A 611 13.64 -27.00 -22.27
CA MET A 611 13.06 -27.22 -20.94
C MET A 611 11.54 -26.98 -20.91
N ALA A 612 11.04 -26.06 -21.73
CA ALA A 612 9.61 -25.81 -21.90
C ALA A 612 8.88 -26.92 -22.68
N GLY A 613 9.57 -27.97 -23.15
CA GLY A 613 8.98 -29.11 -23.84
C GLY A 613 8.80 -28.89 -25.34
N MET A 614 9.49 -27.95 -25.98
CA MET A 614 9.45 -27.81 -27.44
C MET A 614 9.91 -29.07 -28.17
N PRO A 615 9.28 -29.44 -29.31
CA PRO A 615 9.64 -30.63 -30.08
C PRO A 615 11.12 -30.63 -30.47
N LYS A 616 11.77 -31.81 -30.33
CA LYS A 616 13.21 -32.01 -30.59
C LYS A 616 13.64 -31.56 -31.99
N GLN A 617 12.76 -31.68 -32.98
CA GLN A 617 13.02 -31.22 -34.36
C GLN A 617 13.21 -29.72 -34.45
N ILE A 618 12.38 -28.92 -33.73
CA ILE A 618 12.48 -27.45 -33.68
C ILE A 618 13.78 -27.05 -32.99
N ILE A 619 14.08 -27.67 -31.84
CA ILE A 619 15.31 -27.42 -31.07
C ILE A 619 16.58 -27.73 -31.91
N SER A 620 16.60 -28.85 -32.64
CA SER A 620 17.70 -29.21 -33.52
C SER A 620 17.90 -28.22 -34.67
N SER A 621 16.81 -27.80 -35.29
CA SER A 621 16.82 -26.77 -36.35
C SER A 621 17.32 -25.42 -35.83
N ALA A 622 16.81 -24.98 -34.67
CA ALA A 622 17.22 -23.72 -34.04
C ALA A 622 18.73 -23.72 -33.70
N LYS A 623 19.27 -24.83 -33.15
CA LYS A 623 20.72 -24.98 -32.91
C LYS A 623 21.56 -24.85 -34.17
N LYS A 624 21.11 -25.48 -35.30
CA LYS A 624 21.80 -25.32 -36.58
C LYS A 624 21.82 -23.90 -37.13
N ILE A 625 20.69 -23.19 -36.99
CA ILE A 625 20.57 -21.80 -37.43
C ILE A 625 21.44 -20.91 -36.55
N LEU A 626 21.41 -21.05 -35.21
CA LEU A 626 22.23 -20.29 -34.29
C LEU A 626 23.72 -20.44 -34.63
N ASN A 627 24.18 -21.68 -34.82
CA ASN A 627 25.61 -21.93 -35.18
C ASN A 627 25.99 -21.29 -36.52
N LYS A 628 25.09 -21.15 -37.48
CA LYS A 628 25.35 -20.44 -38.75
C LYS A 628 25.49 -18.93 -38.50
N LEU A 629 24.58 -18.35 -37.72
CA LEU A 629 24.59 -16.92 -37.40
C LEU A 629 25.86 -16.53 -36.60
N GLU A 630 26.22 -17.31 -35.58
CA GLU A 630 27.43 -17.05 -34.76
C GLU A 630 28.74 -17.21 -35.58
N LYS A 631 28.78 -18.13 -36.54
CA LYS A 631 29.94 -18.27 -37.42
C LYS A 631 30.08 -17.09 -38.38
N SER A 632 29.00 -16.57 -38.94
CA SER A 632 29.00 -15.37 -39.78
C SER A 632 29.52 -14.14 -39.00
N HIS A 633 29.13 -13.99 -37.74
CA HIS A 633 29.66 -12.91 -36.86
C HIS A 633 31.15 -13.06 -36.49
N LYS A 634 31.66 -14.29 -36.33
CA LYS A 634 33.11 -14.54 -36.00
C LYS A 634 34.03 -14.32 -37.22
N PHE A 635 33.56 -14.58 -38.41
CA PHE A 635 34.38 -14.36 -39.64
C PHE A 635 34.67 -12.88 -39.86
N ASN A 636 33.80 -11.98 -39.47
CA ASN A 636 33.99 -10.53 -39.59
C ASN A 636 34.97 -9.95 -38.54
N LYS A 637 35.20 -10.65 -37.39
CA LYS A 637 36.16 -10.22 -36.35
C LYS A 637 37.61 -10.60 -36.65
N SER A 638 37.88 -11.60 -37.47
CA SER A 638 39.24 -12.12 -37.71
C SER A 638 40.05 -11.36 -38.79
N ASN A 639 39.41 -10.49 -39.59
CA ASN A 639 40.07 -9.79 -40.71
C ASN A 639 40.46 -8.32 -40.43
N LYS A 640 40.36 -7.83 -39.15
CA LYS A 640 40.83 -6.47 -38.80
C LYS A 640 41.86 -6.50 -37.68
N LYS A 641 43.13 -6.77 -38.05
CA LYS A 641 44.32 -6.31 -37.32
C LYS A 641 45.08 -5.35 -38.26
N SER A 642 44.75 -4.08 -38.20
CA SER A 642 45.66 -2.95 -38.46
C SER A 642 44.93 -1.61 -38.29
N GLU A 643 45.54 -0.82 -37.41
CA GLU A 643 45.59 0.65 -37.32
C GLU A 643 44.37 1.47 -36.96
N ASN A 644 44.48 1.99 -35.74
CA ASN A 644 44.10 3.30 -35.18
C ASN A 644 42.96 4.14 -35.83
N SER A 645 42.10 4.59 -34.93
CA SER A 645 41.08 5.65 -35.08
C SER A 645 39.85 5.30 -35.91
N ASP A 646 38.76 5.12 -35.22
CA ASP A 646 37.35 5.00 -35.59
C ASP A 646 36.66 3.71 -35.09
N LEU A 647 36.76 3.43 -33.79
CA LEU A 647 36.03 2.33 -33.15
C LEU A 647 34.52 2.55 -33.07
N GLN A 648 34.03 3.75 -33.36
CA GLN A 648 32.62 4.11 -33.23
C GLN A 648 31.76 3.77 -34.46
N LEU A 649 32.34 3.57 -35.64
CA LEU A 649 31.60 3.33 -36.88
C LEU A 649 31.54 1.87 -37.37
N SER A 650 32.32 0.95 -36.78
CA SER A 650 32.34 -0.45 -37.24
C SER A 650 31.18 -1.31 -36.76
N PHE A 651 30.34 -0.80 -35.84
CA PHE A 651 29.22 -1.51 -35.29
C PHE A 651 27.95 -1.46 -36.18
N PHE A 652 27.89 -0.50 -37.10
CA PHE A 652 26.75 -0.22 -37.95
C PHE A 652 26.93 -0.59 -39.42
N ASN A 653 27.89 -1.46 -39.76
CA ASN A 653 27.90 -2.00 -41.11
C ASN A 653 26.78 -3.00 -41.30
N LEU A 654 25.63 -2.50 -41.73
CA LEU A 654 24.58 -3.28 -42.36
C LEU A 654 25.18 -3.98 -43.58
N ASP A 655 25.60 -5.23 -43.41
CA ASP A 655 25.99 -6.10 -44.50
C ASP A 655 24.77 -6.38 -45.35
N ASN A 656 24.57 -5.59 -46.38
CA ASN A 656 23.69 -5.93 -47.47
C ASN A 656 24.41 -6.99 -48.32
N PRO A 657 23.92 -8.25 -48.36
CA PRO A 657 24.60 -9.32 -49.10
C PRO A 657 24.88 -8.97 -50.56
N LYS A 658 24.07 -8.08 -51.16
CA LYS A 658 24.29 -7.55 -52.49
C LYS A 658 25.50 -6.61 -52.57
N LEU A 659 25.86 -5.91 -51.48
CA LEU A 659 27.05 -5.05 -51.47
C LEU A 659 28.34 -5.85 -51.28
N GLU A 660 28.29 -6.98 -50.57
CA GLU A 660 29.43 -7.90 -50.49
C GLU A 660 29.71 -8.61 -51.82
N GLU A 661 28.66 -9.09 -52.52
CA GLU A 661 28.73 -9.70 -53.83
C GLU A 661 29.32 -8.71 -54.86
N LEU A 662 28.87 -7.45 -54.77
CA LEU A 662 29.35 -6.36 -55.64
C LEU A 662 30.80 -5.95 -55.34
N LYS A 663 31.22 -6.01 -54.08
CA LYS A 663 32.60 -5.77 -53.65
C LYS A 663 33.56 -6.86 -54.18
N ASP A 664 33.15 -8.13 -54.06
CA ASP A 664 33.91 -9.28 -54.56
C ASP A 664 33.97 -9.26 -56.07
N ASP A 665 32.94 -8.89 -56.77
CA ASP A 665 32.90 -8.70 -58.23
C ASP A 665 33.86 -7.58 -58.65
N ILE A 666 33.90 -6.43 -57.98
CA ILE A 666 34.80 -5.31 -58.28
C ILE A 666 36.27 -5.70 -58.00
N LEU A 667 36.52 -6.42 -56.88
CA LEU A 667 37.89 -6.85 -56.55
C LEU A 667 38.44 -7.95 -57.44
N SER A 668 37.58 -8.73 -58.09
CA SER A 668 37.96 -9.76 -59.04
C SER A 668 38.23 -9.24 -60.47
N LEU A 669 37.86 -7.96 -60.74
CA LEU A 669 38.08 -7.35 -62.09
C LEU A 669 39.55 -7.00 -62.29
N ASN A 670 40.13 -7.61 -63.31
CA ASN A 670 41.47 -7.21 -63.84
C ASN A 670 41.32 -5.99 -64.75
N ILE A 671 41.55 -4.78 -64.19
CA ILE A 671 41.33 -3.50 -64.86
C ILE A 671 42.27 -3.32 -66.04
N ASP A 672 43.46 -3.92 -66.01
CA ASP A 672 44.48 -3.78 -67.05
C ASP A 672 44.18 -4.58 -68.34
N GLU A 673 43.25 -5.51 -68.30
CA GLU A 673 42.83 -6.35 -69.43
C GLU A 673 41.51 -5.89 -70.04
N LEU A 674 40.82 -4.91 -69.45
CA LEU A 674 39.51 -4.45 -69.94
C LEU A 674 39.64 -3.38 -71.05
N THR A 675 38.91 -3.59 -72.11
CA THR A 675 38.75 -2.53 -73.13
C THR A 675 37.83 -1.41 -72.61
N PRO A 676 37.96 -0.16 -73.11
CA PRO A 676 37.12 0.96 -72.65
C PRO A 676 35.61 0.70 -72.74
N VAL A 677 35.14 -0.11 -73.72
CA VAL A 677 33.75 -0.47 -73.91
C VAL A 677 33.31 -1.47 -72.83
N GLU A 678 34.13 -2.47 -72.52
CA GLU A 678 33.84 -3.47 -71.48
C GLU A 678 33.83 -2.84 -70.09
N ALA A 679 34.72 -1.88 -69.81
CA ALA A 679 34.71 -1.11 -68.59
C ALA A 679 33.42 -0.31 -68.39
N LEU A 680 32.90 0.33 -69.47
CA LEU A 680 31.61 1.03 -69.44
C LEU A 680 30.41 0.10 -69.20
N ILE A 681 30.43 -1.09 -69.78
CA ILE A 681 29.39 -2.11 -69.60
C ILE A 681 29.40 -2.58 -68.13
N LYS A 682 30.58 -2.89 -67.60
CA LYS A 682 30.69 -3.30 -66.17
C LYS A 682 30.28 -2.21 -65.20
N LEU A 683 30.65 -0.95 -65.44
CA LEU A 683 30.18 0.17 -64.63
C LEU A 683 28.66 0.35 -64.70
N ASN A 684 28.02 0.09 -65.82
CA ASN A 684 26.57 0.11 -65.94
C ASN A 684 25.92 -1.09 -65.19
N GLU A 685 26.51 -2.26 -65.19
CA GLU A 685 26.03 -3.41 -64.38
C GLU A 685 26.08 -3.10 -62.90
N ILE A 686 27.23 -2.61 -62.41
CA ILE A 686 27.40 -2.16 -61.01
C ILE A 686 26.37 -1.09 -60.63
N LYS A 687 26.16 -0.09 -61.50
CA LYS A 687 25.17 0.96 -61.24
C LYS A 687 23.73 0.44 -61.24
N ARG A 688 23.42 -0.61 -61.99
CA ARG A 688 22.11 -1.27 -61.99
C ARG A 688 21.86 -2.06 -60.73
N ILE A 689 22.85 -2.77 -60.22
CA ILE A 689 22.80 -3.51 -58.94
C ILE A 689 22.62 -2.54 -57.75
N LEU A 690 23.27 -1.37 -57.77
CA LEU A 690 23.13 -0.32 -56.76
C LEU A 690 21.79 0.43 -56.77
N LYS A 691 21.01 0.34 -57.87
CA LYS A 691 19.69 0.98 -57.98
C LYS A 691 18.52 0.07 -57.65
N THR A 692 18.74 -1.23 -57.50
CA THR A 692 17.78 -2.25 -57.03
C THR A 692 18.03 -2.64 -55.58
#